data_6ce83eabd2b7bd702ac852c4c1ebad51
#
_entry.id   6ce83eabd2b7bd702ac852c4c1ebad51
#
_cell.length_a   1.000
_cell.length_b   1.000
_cell.length_c   1.000
_cell.angle_alpha   90.00
_cell.angle_beta   90.00
_cell.angle_gamma   90.00
#
_symmetry.space_group_name_H-M   'P 1'
#
loop_
_entity.id
_entity.type
_entity.pdbx_description
1 polymer ?
#
loop_
_entity_poly.entity_id
_entity_poly.type
_entity_poly.pdbx_seq_one_letter_code
_entity_poly.pdbx_strand_id
1 'polypeptide(L)'
;MATEMNKTYNPSEIEDRLYKKWLDKKYFHAEVDRSKKPFTIVMPPPNITGQLHMGHALDNTLQDILIRFKRMQGYNALWQPGTDHASIATEVKVTNKLREEGIDKEELGREGFLKRTWEWREEYGGRIVSQLKKLGSSADWDRERFTMDEGCSKAVQEVFIRLYEKGYIYQGSRIINWCPVCQTSISDAEVEYENQAGHFWHINYPIVGTDKCIEIATTRPETMLGDTAIAVHPDDERYKDLVGKMVLLPIVNKEIPIVADSYVDKEFGTGAVKITPAHDPNDFEVGKRHNLEEINILNDDGTINENGGKFEGMDRYEARKAIVKELEEGGYLVRIENHEHNVGTHDRCHTTVEPMVKKQWFVKMNEMAKPAIEAVKNGDLRFVPGHFDRTYLHWLENIRDWCISRQLWWGHRIPAYYCDDCGEIVVAKETPSVCPKCGCTHFTQDEDTLDTWFSSALWPFSTLGWPDKTEDLDYFYPTNVLVTGYDIIFFWVIRMVFSGYEQTGKCPFSDVLIHGLVRDEQGRKMSKSLGNGIDPLEIIDQYGADALRLTLVTGNAPGNDMRYSEKKIIASRNFANKVWNASRFMLMNIEKADLSNVSLDDLTPADKWILSKANSLVKEVTDNMENYDFGVAVSKLNDFIWEEFCDWYIEMVKPRLYNEEDTTKAAALFTLKKVLTISLKLLHPYMPFITEEIFCSLQDEEESIMVSDWPVFEEAFDFKAEENEVEIIKNAVRNIRNLRADMNVPPSKKASVYVVSEKEEVRKVFEDSRVFFATLGYASEVHVQADKAGIADDAVSTVIPDAVIYMPFAELVDVEKEIARLEKEAKRLEGEIKRAQGMLSNEKFISKAPAAKVEAEKEKLEKYTSMAAQVAERLSQLKK
;
A
#
# COMPACT_ATOMS: atom_id res chain seq x y z
N MET A 1 10.80 -39.85 10.96
CA MET A 1 12.02 -39.78 10.12
C MET A 1 12.11 -38.36 9.65
N ALA A 2 13.08 -37.60 10.14
CA ALA A 2 13.29 -36.24 9.67
C ALA A 2 13.61 -36.28 8.17
N THR A 3 12.88 -35.58 7.39
CA THR A 3 13.09 -35.53 5.94
C THR A 3 14.38 -34.72 5.70
N GLU A 4 15.36 -35.34 5.03
CA GLU A 4 16.63 -34.65 4.75
C GLU A 4 16.36 -33.39 3.93
N MET A 5 16.62 -32.23 4.54
CA MET A 5 16.40 -30.93 3.90
C MET A 5 17.35 -30.76 2.70
N ASN A 6 16.84 -30.30 1.57
CA ASN A 6 17.61 -29.94 0.39
C ASN A 6 18.71 -28.89 0.71
N LYS A 7 19.81 -28.91 -0.08
CA LYS A 7 20.93 -27.96 0.14
C LYS A 7 20.53 -26.51 -0.03
N THR A 8 19.54 -26.23 -0.87
CA THR A 8 19.04 -24.89 -1.16
C THR A 8 17.54 -24.86 -0.98
N TYR A 9 17.02 -23.73 -0.49
CA TYR A 9 15.58 -23.49 -0.45
C TYR A 9 15.04 -23.33 -1.86
N ASN A 10 14.04 -24.14 -2.23
CA ASN A 10 13.35 -24.03 -3.50
C ASN A 10 11.84 -23.82 -3.27
N PRO A 11 11.35 -22.57 -3.36
CA PRO A 11 9.94 -22.24 -3.12
C PRO A 11 8.97 -23.05 -3.99
N SER A 12 9.30 -23.25 -5.28
CA SER A 12 8.41 -23.93 -6.23
C SER A 12 8.10 -25.39 -5.89
N GLU A 13 8.96 -26.06 -5.14
CA GLU A 13 8.74 -27.44 -4.68
C GLU A 13 7.90 -27.52 -3.39
N ILE A 14 7.82 -26.40 -2.65
CA ILE A 14 7.30 -26.35 -1.28
C ILE A 14 5.94 -25.66 -1.23
N GLU A 15 5.80 -24.50 -1.86
CA GLU A 15 4.66 -23.59 -1.66
C GLU A 15 3.32 -24.22 -2.03
N ASP A 16 3.18 -24.80 -3.22
CA ASP A 16 1.94 -25.42 -3.66
C ASP A 16 1.53 -26.62 -2.81
N ARG A 17 2.51 -27.43 -2.40
CA ARG A 17 2.29 -28.60 -1.56
C ARG A 17 1.79 -28.22 -0.16
N LEU A 18 2.41 -27.23 0.44
CA LEU A 18 2.01 -26.73 1.77
C LEU A 18 0.66 -26.03 1.72
N TYR A 19 0.43 -25.20 0.71
CA TYR A 19 -0.85 -24.51 0.57
C TYR A 19 -2.01 -25.50 0.42
N LYS A 20 -1.81 -26.55 -0.40
CA LYS A 20 -2.77 -27.64 -0.51
C LYS A 20 -3.00 -28.37 0.81
N LYS A 21 -1.92 -28.67 1.57
CA LYS A 21 -2.03 -29.27 2.93
C LYS A 21 -2.92 -28.41 3.84
N TRP A 22 -2.71 -27.09 3.86
CA TRP A 22 -3.47 -26.18 4.70
C TRP A 22 -4.96 -26.12 4.33
N LEU A 23 -5.27 -26.13 3.03
CA LEU A 23 -6.66 -26.22 2.54
C LEU A 23 -7.32 -27.55 2.90
N ASP A 24 -6.65 -28.66 2.65
CA ASP A 24 -7.16 -30.02 2.94
C ASP A 24 -7.44 -30.21 4.45
N LYS A 25 -6.64 -29.57 5.29
CA LYS A 25 -6.79 -29.58 6.76
C LYS A 25 -7.74 -28.51 7.30
N LYS A 26 -8.24 -27.64 6.44
CA LYS A 26 -9.15 -26.51 6.79
C LYS A 26 -8.60 -25.56 7.86
N TYR A 27 -7.30 -25.33 7.89
CA TYR A 27 -6.69 -24.44 8.88
C TYR A 27 -7.12 -22.96 8.74
N PHE A 28 -7.67 -22.57 7.60
CA PHE A 28 -8.16 -21.22 7.34
C PHE A 28 -9.63 -21.04 7.74
N HIS A 29 -10.38 -22.15 7.91
CA HIS A 29 -11.81 -22.13 8.17
C HIS A 29 -12.11 -21.75 9.63
N ALA A 30 -13.03 -20.81 9.78
CA ALA A 30 -13.52 -20.35 11.09
C ALA A 30 -15.01 -20.65 11.23
N GLU A 31 -15.36 -21.47 12.21
CA GLU A 31 -16.74 -21.71 12.63
C GLU A 31 -17.04 -20.96 13.92
N VAL A 32 -18.32 -20.74 14.22
CA VAL A 32 -18.73 -20.10 15.47
C VAL A 32 -18.30 -20.96 16.67
N ASP A 33 -17.36 -20.45 17.43
CA ASP A 33 -16.83 -21.08 18.65
C ASP A 33 -16.84 -20.05 19.79
N ARG A 34 -17.89 -20.09 20.59
CA ARG A 34 -18.11 -19.14 21.72
C ARG A 34 -17.11 -19.30 22.87
N SER A 35 -16.28 -20.35 22.85
CA SER A 35 -15.19 -20.52 23.80
C SER A 35 -13.98 -19.65 23.47
N LYS A 36 -13.90 -19.16 22.24
CA LYS A 36 -12.79 -18.32 21.73
C LYS A 36 -13.31 -16.90 21.46
N LYS A 37 -12.40 -15.94 21.54
CA LYS A 37 -12.68 -14.57 21.13
C LYS A 37 -12.55 -14.47 19.60
N PRO A 38 -13.55 -13.90 18.88
CA PRO A 38 -13.45 -13.72 17.45
C PRO A 38 -12.45 -12.61 17.11
N PHE A 39 -11.78 -12.77 15.97
CA PHE A 39 -11.03 -11.72 15.31
C PHE A 39 -11.33 -11.78 13.81
N THR A 40 -11.97 -10.74 13.29
CA THR A 40 -12.52 -10.74 11.94
C THR A 40 -11.93 -9.61 11.12
N ILE A 41 -11.46 -9.95 9.91
CA ILE A 41 -11.13 -9.01 8.84
C ILE A 41 -12.00 -9.35 7.63
N VAL A 42 -12.62 -8.34 7.03
CA VAL A 42 -13.20 -8.47 5.70
C VAL A 42 -12.17 -8.02 4.68
N MET A 43 -11.86 -8.89 3.73
CA MET A 43 -10.94 -8.56 2.64
C MET A 43 -11.56 -7.46 1.76
N PRO A 44 -10.83 -6.38 1.44
CA PRO A 44 -11.25 -5.50 0.35
C PRO A 44 -11.47 -6.32 -0.91
N PRO A 45 -12.71 -6.44 -1.38
CA PRO A 45 -13.00 -7.37 -2.48
C PRO A 45 -12.40 -6.83 -3.78
N PRO A 46 -11.42 -7.53 -4.39
CA PRO A 46 -10.83 -7.06 -5.64
C PRO A 46 -11.87 -7.01 -6.77
N ASN A 47 -11.76 -5.97 -7.58
CA ASN A 47 -12.58 -5.78 -8.77
C ASN A 47 -12.26 -6.86 -9.82
N ILE A 48 -13.27 -7.47 -10.42
CA ILE A 48 -13.10 -8.48 -11.48
C ILE A 48 -12.69 -7.88 -12.84
N THR A 49 -11.91 -6.80 -12.81
CA THR A 49 -11.48 -6.06 -14.02
C THR A 49 -10.17 -6.54 -14.62
N GLY A 50 -9.51 -7.52 -14.00
CA GLY A 50 -8.25 -8.10 -14.47
C GLY A 50 -7.42 -8.71 -13.37
N GLN A 51 -6.11 -8.80 -13.63
CA GLN A 51 -5.14 -9.37 -12.69
C GLN A 51 -4.86 -8.43 -11.51
N LEU A 52 -4.51 -9.02 -10.38
CA LEU A 52 -3.98 -8.30 -9.22
C LEU A 52 -2.64 -7.64 -9.57
N HIS A 53 -2.32 -6.56 -8.87
CA HIS A 53 -1.06 -5.84 -8.95
C HIS A 53 -0.40 -5.77 -7.56
N MET A 54 0.80 -5.17 -7.49
CA MET A 54 1.59 -5.11 -6.26
C MET A 54 0.87 -4.42 -5.08
N GLY A 55 -0.04 -3.47 -5.35
CA GLY A 55 -0.86 -2.85 -4.30
C GLY A 55 -1.78 -3.86 -3.62
N HIS A 56 -2.42 -4.75 -4.38
CA HIS A 56 -3.21 -5.85 -3.81
C HIS A 56 -2.34 -6.85 -3.04
N ALA A 57 -1.12 -7.13 -3.52
CA ALA A 57 -0.20 -8.01 -2.83
C ALA A 57 0.21 -7.42 -1.46
N LEU A 58 0.46 -6.10 -1.39
CA LEU A 58 0.72 -5.41 -0.13
C LEU A 58 -0.48 -5.49 0.81
N ASP A 59 -1.65 -5.07 0.36
CA ASP A 59 -2.89 -5.05 1.14
C ASP A 59 -3.21 -6.42 1.74
N ASN A 60 -3.18 -7.46 0.91
CA ASN A 60 -3.46 -8.83 1.36
C ASN A 60 -2.35 -9.39 2.27
N THR A 61 -1.09 -9.03 2.05
CA THR A 61 0.01 -9.44 2.93
C THR A 61 -0.16 -8.89 4.34
N LEU A 62 -0.54 -7.61 4.48
CA LEU A 62 -0.78 -6.99 5.79
C LEU A 62 -1.94 -7.66 6.54
N GLN A 63 -3.02 -7.97 5.85
CA GLN A 63 -4.16 -8.69 6.42
C GLN A 63 -3.78 -10.10 6.85
N ASP A 64 -3.07 -10.85 6.01
CA ASP A 64 -2.65 -12.22 6.30
C ASP A 64 -1.71 -12.29 7.50
N ILE A 65 -0.79 -11.32 7.64
CA ILE A 65 0.08 -11.18 8.81
C ILE A 65 -0.75 -11.08 10.09
N LEU A 66 -1.77 -10.22 10.11
CA LEU A 66 -2.65 -10.07 11.26
C LEU A 66 -3.45 -11.33 11.56
N ILE A 67 -4.03 -11.94 10.55
CA ILE A 67 -4.85 -13.14 10.70
C ILE A 67 -4.01 -14.30 11.25
N ARG A 68 -2.80 -14.53 10.72
CA ARG A 68 -1.89 -15.57 11.21
C ARG A 68 -1.45 -15.30 12.64
N PHE A 69 -1.08 -14.06 12.94
CA PHE A 69 -0.71 -13.64 14.30
C PHE A 69 -1.85 -13.89 15.30
N LYS A 70 -3.06 -13.43 15.00
CA LYS A 70 -4.21 -13.60 15.89
C LYS A 70 -4.65 -15.07 16.02
N ARG A 71 -4.54 -15.85 14.94
CA ARG A 71 -4.80 -17.30 15.01
C ARG A 71 -3.84 -18.00 15.97
N MET A 72 -2.55 -17.69 15.89
CA MET A 72 -1.55 -18.24 16.81
C MET A 72 -1.72 -17.73 18.25
N GLN A 73 -2.33 -16.57 18.46
CA GLN A 73 -2.73 -16.08 19.80
C GLN A 73 -3.98 -16.76 20.34
N GLY A 74 -4.56 -17.73 19.65
CA GLY A 74 -5.74 -18.49 20.10
C GLY A 74 -7.08 -17.83 19.79
N TYR A 75 -7.11 -16.73 19.01
CA TYR A 75 -8.37 -16.17 18.55
C TYR A 75 -9.03 -17.08 17.52
N ASN A 76 -10.36 -17.01 17.45
CA ASN A 76 -11.09 -17.56 16.31
C ASN A 76 -11.03 -16.53 15.17
N ALA A 77 -10.02 -16.67 14.32
CA ALA A 77 -9.65 -15.67 13.31
C ALA A 77 -10.35 -15.97 11.98
N LEU A 78 -11.30 -15.11 11.61
CA LEU A 78 -11.98 -15.13 10.31
C LEU A 78 -11.39 -14.05 9.38
N TRP A 79 -10.83 -14.46 8.27
CA TRP A 79 -10.54 -13.58 7.15
C TRP A 79 -11.54 -13.87 6.04
N GLN A 80 -12.55 -12.99 5.91
CA GLN A 80 -13.66 -13.13 4.97
C GLN A 80 -13.24 -12.69 3.56
N PRO A 81 -13.07 -13.60 2.58
CA PRO A 81 -12.70 -13.24 1.22
C PRO A 81 -13.90 -12.97 0.33
N GLY A 82 -13.63 -12.35 -0.80
CA GLY A 82 -14.57 -12.19 -1.89
C GLY A 82 -14.07 -11.29 -3.00
N THR A 83 -14.95 -11.03 -3.99
CA THR A 83 -14.67 -10.19 -5.15
C THR A 83 -15.81 -9.21 -5.39
N ASP A 84 -15.49 -8.06 -6.02
CA ASP A 84 -16.45 -7.01 -6.36
C ASP A 84 -16.79 -7.05 -7.87
N HIS A 85 -18.08 -6.88 -8.17
CA HIS A 85 -18.57 -6.83 -9.55
C HIS A 85 -18.12 -5.57 -10.31
N ALA A 86 -17.78 -4.49 -9.59
CA ALA A 86 -17.17 -3.27 -10.10
C ALA A 86 -17.89 -2.63 -11.30
N SER A 87 -19.19 -2.48 -11.21
CA SER A 87 -20.14 -2.06 -12.25
C SER A 87 -19.54 -1.37 -13.50
N ILE A 88 -19.22 -0.08 -13.46
CA ILE A 88 -18.67 0.68 -14.60
C ILE A 88 -17.38 0.04 -15.13
N ALA A 89 -16.45 -0.26 -14.24
CA ALA A 89 -15.13 -0.73 -14.63
C ALA A 89 -15.19 -2.09 -15.37
N THR A 90 -16.07 -2.99 -14.92
CA THR A 90 -16.28 -4.29 -15.57
C THR A 90 -17.03 -4.13 -16.88
N GLU A 91 -18.09 -3.31 -16.91
CA GLU A 91 -18.87 -3.05 -18.13
C GLU A 91 -17.98 -2.47 -19.25
N VAL A 92 -17.12 -1.51 -18.94
CA VAL A 92 -16.14 -0.95 -19.89
C VAL A 92 -15.20 -2.04 -20.44
N LYS A 93 -14.70 -2.94 -19.56
CA LYS A 93 -13.81 -4.03 -19.98
C LYS A 93 -14.51 -5.02 -20.91
N VAL A 94 -15.70 -5.43 -20.57
CA VAL A 94 -16.49 -6.37 -21.38
C VAL A 94 -16.90 -5.72 -22.71
N THR A 95 -17.33 -4.45 -22.70
CA THR A 95 -17.64 -3.69 -23.91
C THR A 95 -16.45 -3.59 -24.85
N ASN A 96 -15.25 -3.30 -24.32
CA ASN A 96 -14.03 -3.23 -25.12
C ASN A 96 -13.69 -4.61 -25.72
N LYS A 97 -13.82 -5.70 -24.96
CA LYS A 97 -13.62 -7.06 -25.47
C LYS A 97 -14.60 -7.40 -26.58
N LEU A 98 -15.87 -7.03 -26.44
CA LEU A 98 -16.87 -7.23 -27.48
C LEU A 98 -16.53 -6.46 -28.77
N ARG A 99 -16.05 -5.21 -28.65
CA ARG A 99 -15.59 -4.42 -29.79
C ARG A 99 -14.40 -5.06 -30.51
N GLU A 100 -13.44 -5.61 -29.76
CA GLU A 100 -12.31 -6.36 -30.31
C GLU A 100 -12.77 -7.61 -31.06
N GLU A 101 -13.86 -8.23 -30.62
CA GLU A 101 -14.51 -9.37 -31.27
C GLU A 101 -15.44 -8.94 -32.44
N GLY A 102 -15.63 -7.63 -32.67
CA GLY A 102 -16.49 -7.09 -33.70
C GLY A 102 -17.99 -7.19 -33.38
N ILE A 103 -18.34 -7.28 -32.09
CA ILE A 103 -19.70 -7.39 -31.59
C ILE A 103 -20.12 -6.03 -31.03
N ASP A 104 -21.28 -5.52 -31.48
CA ASP A 104 -21.90 -4.34 -30.89
C ASP A 104 -22.69 -4.71 -29.62
N LYS A 105 -22.52 -3.94 -28.56
CA LYS A 105 -23.23 -4.16 -27.28
C LYS A 105 -24.73 -4.05 -27.41
N GLU A 106 -25.21 -3.03 -28.16
CA GLU A 106 -26.64 -2.76 -28.32
C GLU A 106 -27.31 -3.84 -29.20
N GLU A 107 -26.61 -4.35 -30.22
CA GLU A 107 -27.10 -5.47 -31.03
C GLU A 107 -27.22 -6.76 -30.23
N LEU A 108 -26.31 -6.99 -29.26
CA LEU A 108 -26.34 -8.15 -28.38
C LEU A 108 -27.50 -8.09 -27.40
N GLY A 109 -27.92 -6.88 -27.02
CA GLY A 109 -28.96 -6.60 -26.06
C GLY A 109 -28.55 -6.91 -24.60
N ARG A 110 -29.38 -6.42 -23.65
CA ARG A 110 -29.06 -6.52 -22.21
C ARG A 110 -28.80 -7.96 -21.75
N GLU A 111 -29.67 -8.91 -22.11
CA GLU A 111 -29.54 -10.31 -21.68
C GLU A 111 -28.26 -10.97 -22.21
N GLY A 112 -27.96 -10.74 -23.51
CA GLY A 112 -26.75 -11.24 -24.13
C GLY A 112 -25.49 -10.65 -23.50
N PHE A 113 -25.49 -9.34 -23.23
CA PHE A 113 -24.39 -8.66 -22.57
C PHE A 113 -24.17 -9.18 -21.15
N LEU A 114 -25.22 -9.33 -20.34
CA LEU A 114 -25.13 -9.87 -18.99
C LEU A 114 -24.56 -11.30 -18.99
N LYS A 115 -24.96 -12.14 -19.94
CA LYS A 115 -24.39 -13.48 -20.08
C LYS A 115 -22.87 -13.43 -20.29
N ARG A 116 -22.38 -12.57 -21.19
CA ARG A 116 -20.95 -12.37 -21.45
C ARG A 116 -20.21 -11.83 -20.23
N THR A 117 -20.87 -10.99 -19.45
CA THR A 117 -20.28 -10.43 -18.23
C THR A 117 -20.21 -11.46 -17.11
N TRP A 118 -21.16 -12.37 -16.99
CA TRP A 118 -21.05 -13.52 -16.09
C TRP A 118 -19.93 -14.48 -16.48
N GLU A 119 -19.75 -14.75 -17.79
CA GLU A 119 -18.61 -15.53 -18.31
C GLU A 119 -17.26 -14.86 -17.95
N TRP A 120 -17.20 -13.54 -18.10
CA TRP A 120 -16.06 -12.74 -17.67
C TRP A 120 -15.77 -12.88 -16.16
N ARG A 121 -16.82 -12.83 -15.33
CA ARG A 121 -16.70 -13.03 -13.86
C ARG A 121 -16.12 -14.40 -13.52
N GLU A 122 -16.56 -15.46 -14.17
CA GLU A 122 -16.02 -16.81 -13.92
C GLU A 122 -14.52 -16.87 -14.26
N GLU A 123 -14.11 -16.28 -15.36
CA GLU A 123 -12.71 -16.29 -15.80
C GLU A 123 -11.82 -15.46 -14.84
N TYR A 124 -12.15 -14.21 -14.60
CA TYR A 124 -11.28 -13.28 -13.86
C TYR A 124 -11.43 -13.40 -12.35
N GLY A 125 -12.60 -13.71 -11.83
CA GLY A 125 -12.79 -13.98 -10.41
C GLY A 125 -11.97 -15.18 -9.95
N GLY A 126 -12.03 -16.30 -10.69
CA GLY A 126 -11.24 -17.49 -10.43
C GLY A 126 -9.72 -17.23 -10.50
N ARG A 127 -9.28 -16.38 -11.45
CA ARG A 127 -7.88 -15.98 -11.57
C ARG A 127 -7.39 -15.17 -10.37
N ILE A 128 -8.18 -14.20 -9.92
CA ILE A 128 -7.88 -13.37 -8.74
C ILE A 128 -7.69 -14.26 -7.50
N VAL A 129 -8.62 -15.15 -7.25
CA VAL A 129 -8.56 -16.10 -6.12
C VAL A 129 -7.31 -16.97 -6.22
N SER A 130 -6.97 -17.47 -7.42
CA SER A 130 -5.75 -18.24 -7.65
C SER A 130 -4.48 -17.43 -7.35
N GLN A 131 -4.44 -16.16 -7.74
CA GLN A 131 -3.31 -15.26 -7.43
C GLN A 131 -3.14 -15.04 -5.92
N LEU A 132 -4.24 -14.85 -5.19
CA LEU A 132 -4.22 -14.70 -3.73
C LEU A 132 -3.75 -15.98 -3.03
N LYS A 133 -4.17 -17.14 -3.52
CA LYS A 133 -3.69 -18.44 -3.03
C LYS A 133 -2.19 -18.61 -3.25
N LYS A 134 -1.67 -18.21 -4.40
CA LYS A 134 -0.23 -18.22 -4.69
C LYS A 134 0.57 -17.27 -3.80
N LEU A 135 0.00 -16.15 -3.40
CA LEU A 135 0.62 -15.24 -2.41
C LEU A 135 0.68 -15.87 -1.00
N GLY A 136 -0.02 -16.97 -0.77
CA GLY A 136 -0.11 -17.62 0.53
C GLY A 136 -1.19 -17.07 1.45
N SER A 137 -2.17 -16.36 0.92
CA SER A 137 -3.26 -15.77 1.71
C SER A 137 -4.07 -16.83 2.43
N SER A 138 -4.18 -16.75 3.75
CA SER A 138 -4.89 -17.70 4.62
C SER A 138 -6.35 -17.30 4.88
N ALA A 139 -7.02 -16.82 3.82
CA ALA A 139 -8.44 -16.48 3.86
C ALA A 139 -9.32 -17.73 3.91
N ASP A 140 -10.49 -17.58 4.49
CA ASP A 140 -11.49 -18.66 4.58
C ASP A 140 -12.22 -18.84 3.23
N TRP A 141 -11.61 -19.59 2.33
CA TRP A 141 -12.12 -19.81 0.96
C TRP A 141 -13.43 -20.59 0.92
N ASP A 142 -13.81 -21.29 1.98
CA ASP A 142 -15.11 -21.93 2.10
C ASP A 142 -16.25 -20.89 2.26
N ARG A 143 -15.90 -19.65 2.62
CA ARG A 143 -16.80 -18.51 2.81
C ARG A 143 -16.64 -17.44 1.73
N GLU A 144 -16.05 -17.77 0.59
CA GLU A 144 -15.87 -16.81 -0.51
C GLU A 144 -17.21 -16.21 -0.93
N ARG A 145 -17.25 -14.87 -1.06
CA ARG A 145 -18.44 -14.12 -1.45
C ARG A 145 -18.20 -13.29 -2.71
N PHE A 146 -19.30 -12.92 -3.35
CA PHE A 146 -19.31 -12.01 -4.47
C PHE A 146 -20.36 -10.93 -4.22
N THR A 147 -20.06 -9.67 -4.50
CA THR A 147 -20.98 -8.55 -4.20
C THR A 147 -22.34 -8.66 -4.90
N MET A 148 -22.46 -9.45 -5.96
CA MET A 148 -23.74 -9.76 -6.63
C MET A 148 -24.23 -11.20 -6.38
N ASP A 149 -23.73 -11.91 -5.40
CA ASP A 149 -24.32 -13.19 -4.99
C ASP A 149 -25.72 -12.99 -4.39
N GLU A 150 -26.49 -14.06 -4.24
CA GLU A 150 -27.87 -14.01 -3.79
C GLU A 150 -28.02 -13.30 -2.43
N GLY A 151 -27.15 -13.63 -1.46
CA GLY A 151 -27.21 -13.04 -0.11
C GLY A 151 -26.84 -11.55 -0.11
N CYS A 152 -25.79 -11.16 -0.83
CA CYS A 152 -25.42 -9.75 -0.96
C CYS A 152 -26.47 -8.95 -1.74
N SER A 153 -27.06 -9.54 -2.78
CA SER A 153 -28.16 -8.91 -3.54
C SER A 153 -29.41 -8.69 -2.68
N LYS A 154 -29.76 -9.66 -1.84
CA LYS A 154 -30.85 -9.53 -0.85
C LYS A 154 -30.57 -8.37 0.14
N ALA A 155 -29.33 -8.23 0.60
CA ALA A 155 -28.95 -7.13 1.46
C ALA A 155 -29.06 -5.77 0.77
N VAL A 156 -28.62 -5.66 -0.47
CA VAL A 156 -28.75 -4.44 -1.28
C VAL A 156 -30.19 -4.00 -1.44
N GLN A 157 -31.07 -4.92 -1.82
CA GLN A 157 -32.50 -4.62 -1.96
C GLN A 157 -33.12 -4.17 -0.64
N GLU A 158 -32.81 -4.85 0.45
CA GLU A 158 -33.32 -4.48 1.77
C GLU A 158 -32.87 -3.08 2.20
N VAL A 159 -31.60 -2.74 1.99
CA VAL A 159 -31.07 -1.40 2.30
C VAL A 159 -31.76 -0.33 1.46
N PHE A 160 -31.90 -0.55 0.16
CA PHE A 160 -32.57 0.40 -0.71
C PHE A 160 -34.01 0.68 -0.25
N ILE A 161 -34.79 -0.36 0.04
CA ILE A 161 -36.19 -0.25 0.50
C ILE A 161 -36.25 0.50 1.82
N ARG A 162 -35.43 0.12 2.82
CA ARG A 162 -35.41 0.79 4.14
C ARG A 162 -35.07 2.27 4.05
N LEU A 163 -34.06 2.63 3.24
CA LEU A 163 -33.66 4.02 3.07
C LEU A 163 -34.72 4.82 2.31
N TYR A 164 -35.41 4.21 1.34
CA TYR A 164 -36.53 4.83 0.64
C TYR A 164 -37.72 5.08 1.57
N GLU A 165 -38.14 4.10 2.36
CA GLU A 165 -39.21 4.21 3.36
C GLU A 165 -38.92 5.29 4.41
N LYS A 166 -37.64 5.46 4.81
CA LYS A 166 -37.21 6.54 5.69
C LYS A 166 -37.13 7.91 4.99
N GLY A 167 -37.32 7.97 3.67
CA GLY A 167 -37.21 9.18 2.89
C GLY A 167 -35.76 9.68 2.70
N TYR A 168 -34.77 8.81 2.92
CA TYR A 168 -33.37 9.10 2.63
C TYR A 168 -33.04 8.88 1.16
N ILE A 169 -33.61 7.87 0.52
CA ILE A 169 -33.52 7.71 -0.93
C ILE A 169 -34.66 8.48 -1.59
N TYR A 170 -34.33 9.25 -2.63
CA TYR A 170 -35.29 9.99 -3.43
C TYR A 170 -34.82 10.07 -4.89
N GLN A 171 -35.77 10.30 -5.80
CA GLN A 171 -35.49 10.59 -7.19
C GLN A 171 -35.66 12.09 -7.44
N GLY A 172 -34.70 12.69 -8.14
CA GLY A 172 -34.72 14.13 -8.42
C GLY A 172 -33.85 14.54 -9.59
N SER A 173 -34.19 15.68 -10.21
CA SER A 173 -33.35 16.31 -11.22
C SER A 173 -32.30 17.17 -10.54
N ARG A 174 -31.02 16.84 -10.77
CA ARG A 174 -29.87 17.58 -10.25
C ARG A 174 -28.76 17.57 -11.29
N ILE A 175 -27.85 18.52 -11.15
CA ILE A 175 -26.64 18.49 -11.95
C ILE A 175 -25.72 17.38 -11.44
N ILE A 176 -25.23 16.57 -12.35
CA ILE A 176 -24.37 15.42 -12.09
C ILE A 176 -23.18 15.44 -13.05
N ASN A 177 -22.12 14.74 -12.72
CA ASN A 177 -21.04 14.47 -13.65
C ASN A 177 -21.48 13.35 -14.60
N TRP A 178 -21.42 13.59 -15.89
CA TRP A 178 -21.81 12.66 -16.93
C TRP A 178 -20.64 12.28 -17.81
N CYS A 179 -20.44 11.01 -18.07
CA CYS A 179 -19.45 10.54 -19.03
C CYS A 179 -20.12 10.27 -20.38
N PRO A 180 -19.85 11.04 -21.44
CA PRO A 180 -20.51 10.88 -22.73
C PRO A 180 -20.06 9.62 -23.49
N VAL A 181 -18.92 9.03 -23.14
CA VAL A 181 -18.42 7.78 -23.74
C VAL A 181 -19.03 6.56 -23.06
N CYS A 182 -19.08 6.57 -21.73
CA CYS A 182 -19.71 5.48 -20.96
C CYS A 182 -21.22 5.64 -20.86
N GLN A 183 -21.74 6.80 -21.19
CA GLN A 183 -23.17 7.19 -21.14
C GLN A 183 -23.81 6.91 -19.78
N THR A 184 -23.11 7.29 -18.73
CA THR A 184 -23.56 7.10 -17.34
C THR A 184 -23.10 8.24 -16.44
N SER A 185 -23.83 8.43 -15.34
CA SER A 185 -23.40 9.28 -14.24
C SER A 185 -22.17 8.71 -13.56
N ILE A 186 -21.27 9.59 -13.12
CA ILE A 186 -20.09 9.23 -12.30
C ILE A 186 -20.09 10.08 -11.05
N SER A 187 -19.51 9.57 -9.98
CA SER A 187 -19.39 10.30 -8.71
C SER A 187 -18.30 11.38 -8.79
N ASP A 188 -18.37 12.40 -7.94
CA ASP A 188 -17.37 13.48 -7.87
C ASP A 188 -15.95 12.93 -7.63
N ALA A 189 -15.84 11.81 -6.92
CA ALA A 189 -14.58 11.20 -6.60
C ALA A 189 -13.97 10.35 -7.75
N GLU A 190 -14.75 10.01 -8.78
CA GLU A 190 -14.29 9.34 -10.01
C GLU A 190 -13.83 10.34 -11.08
N VAL A 191 -13.88 11.63 -10.78
CA VAL A 191 -13.39 12.70 -11.65
C VAL A 191 -11.95 13.02 -11.30
N GLU A 192 -11.04 12.74 -12.21
CA GLU A 192 -9.63 13.15 -12.13
C GLU A 192 -9.47 14.51 -12.81
N TYR A 193 -8.76 15.44 -12.16
CA TYR A 193 -8.53 16.76 -12.71
C TYR A 193 -7.14 16.83 -13.34
N GLU A 194 -7.12 17.15 -14.63
CA GLU A 194 -5.90 17.33 -15.40
C GLU A 194 -5.74 18.78 -15.84
N ASN A 195 -4.53 19.34 -15.69
CA ASN A 195 -4.24 20.68 -16.20
C ASN A 195 -4.09 20.60 -17.72
N GLN A 196 -5.01 21.25 -18.44
CA GLN A 196 -5.05 21.27 -19.90
C GLN A 196 -4.89 22.70 -20.43
N ALA A 197 -4.16 22.83 -21.52
CA ALA A 197 -4.10 24.07 -22.27
C ALA A 197 -5.43 24.30 -22.99
N GLY A 198 -6.02 25.42 -22.71
CA GLY A 198 -7.30 25.88 -23.29
C GLY A 198 -7.28 27.36 -23.62
N HIS A 199 -8.43 27.93 -23.71
CA HIS A 199 -8.60 29.33 -24.02
C HIS A 199 -9.71 29.95 -23.16
N PHE A 200 -9.61 31.25 -22.90
CA PHE A 200 -10.74 32.09 -22.61
C PHE A 200 -11.22 32.77 -23.87
N TRP A 201 -12.48 32.57 -24.22
CA TRP A 201 -13.16 33.28 -25.28
C TRP A 201 -13.93 34.45 -24.65
N HIS A 202 -13.55 35.66 -25.03
CA HIS A 202 -14.18 36.92 -24.60
C HIS A 202 -15.27 37.30 -25.58
N ILE A 203 -16.52 37.35 -25.11
CA ILE A 203 -17.71 37.50 -25.94
C ILE A 203 -18.54 38.67 -25.45
N ASN A 204 -18.98 39.54 -26.37
CA ASN A 204 -19.88 40.65 -26.11
C ASN A 204 -21.34 40.21 -26.22
N TYR A 205 -22.09 40.43 -25.17
CA TYR A 205 -23.54 40.26 -25.14
C TYR A 205 -24.19 41.66 -25.22
N PRO A 206 -24.91 42.01 -26.31
CA PRO A 206 -25.56 43.31 -26.47
C PRO A 206 -26.62 43.56 -25.39
N ILE A 207 -26.63 44.75 -24.80
CA ILE A 207 -27.64 45.15 -23.82
C ILE A 207 -28.85 45.68 -24.57
N VAL A 208 -30.01 45.05 -24.38
CA VAL A 208 -31.26 45.36 -25.11
C VAL A 208 -31.60 46.85 -24.92
N GLY A 209 -31.93 47.50 -26.04
CA GLY A 209 -32.32 48.90 -26.10
C GLY A 209 -31.15 49.91 -25.93
N THR A 210 -29.93 49.47 -26.06
CA THR A 210 -28.71 50.32 -25.99
C THR A 210 -27.69 49.88 -27.05
N ASP A 211 -26.70 50.74 -27.33
CA ASP A 211 -25.56 50.42 -28.18
C ASP A 211 -24.38 49.80 -27.38
N LYS A 212 -24.62 49.42 -26.10
CA LYS A 212 -23.60 48.86 -25.20
C LYS A 212 -23.69 47.35 -25.15
N CYS A 213 -22.54 46.75 -24.82
CA CYS A 213 -22.43 45.31 -24.59
C CYS A 213 -21.88 45.06 -23.16
N ILE A 214 -22.16 43.91 -22.61
CA ILE A 214 -21.45 43.37 -21.47
C ILE A 214 -20.51 42.23 -21.99
N GLU A 215 -19.24 42.32 -21.62
CA GLU A 215 -18.23 41.33 -21.99
C GLU A 215 -18.19 40.23 -20.97
N ILE A 216 -18.27 38.97 -21.41
CA ILE A 216 -18.07 37.76 -20.60
C ILE A 216 -16.83 37.01 -21.10
N ALA A 217 -16.24 36.21 -20.24
CA ALA A 217 -15.17 35.28 -20.65
C ALA A 217 -15.57 33.84 -20.27
N THR A 218 -15.40 32.90 -21.19
CA THR A 218 -15.77 31.50 -20.97
C THR A 218 -14.70 30.57 -21.52
N THR A 219 -14.50 29.41 -20.85
CA THR A 219 -13.69 28.29 -21.37
C THR A 219 -14.52 27.30 -22.19
N ARG A 220 -15.86 27.46 -22.19
CA ARG A 220 -16.81 26.54 -22.82
C ARG A 220 -17.85 27.30 -23.68
N PRO A 221 -17.46 27.85 -24.84
CA PRO A 221 -18.37 28.61 -25.67
C PRO A 221 -19.55 27.78 -26.23
N GLU A 222 -19.40 26.45 -26.36
CA GLU A 222 -20.48 25.56 -26.78
C GLU A 222 -21.69 25.59 -25.86
N THR A 223 -21.46 25.75 -24.54
CA THR A 223 -22.56 25.75 -23.56
C THR A 223 -23.37 27.05 -23.56
N MET A 224 -22.87 28.11 -24.22
CA MET A 224 -23.57 29.38 -24.25
C MET A 224 -24.98 29.31 -24.87
N LEU A 225 -25.20 28.29 -25.72
CA LEU A 225 -26.53 28.08 -26.33
C LEU A 225 -27.64 27.83 -25.30
N GLY A 226 -27.24 27.37 -24.09
CA GLY A 226 -28.12 27.14 -22.94
C GLY A 226 -28.06 28.24 -21.87
N ASP A 227 -27.47 29.40 -22.15
CA ASP A 227 -27.40 30.49 -21.17
C ASP A 227 -28.77 31.04 -20.85
N THR A 228 -29.02 31.29 -19.56
CA THR A 228 -30.31 31.84 -19.08
C THR A 228 -30.17 33.13 -18.28
N ALA A 229 -28.94 33.55 -17.94
CA ALA A 229 -28.64 34.83 -17.34
C ALA A 229 -27.16 35.21 -17.52
N ILE A 230 -26.85 36.48 -17.26
CA ILE A 230 -25.50 36.96 -16.90
C ILE A 230 -25.52 37.32 -15.42
N ALA A 231 -24.59 36.81 -14.64
CA ALA A 231 -24.42 37.19 -13.23
C ALA A 231 -23.28 38.18 -13.05
N VAL A 232 -23.48 39.15 -12.16
CA VAL A 232 -22.49 40.14 -11.73
C VAL A 232 -22.47 40.20 -10.21
N HIS A 233 -21.39 40.65 -9.61
CA HIS A 233 -21.35 40.80 -8.15
C HIS A 233 -22.20 41.99 -7.73
N PRO A 234 -23.05 41.92 -6.67
CA PRO A 234 -23.93 43.02 -6.26
C PRO A 234 -23.18 44.29 -5.91
N ASP A 235 -21.94 44.22 -5.43
CA ASP A 235 -21.09 45.35 -5.07
C ASP A 235 -20.13 45.78 -6.20
N ASP A 236 -20.30 45.33 -7.42
CA ASP A 236 -19.47 45.74 -8.54
C ASP A 236 -20.05 47.01 -9.21
N GLU A 237 -19.42 48.14 -8.96
CA GLU A 237 -19.83 49.45 -9.48
C GLU A 237 -19.84 49.49 -11.02
N ARG A 238 -19.10 48.64 -11.72
CA ARG A 238 -19.08 48.57 -13.19
C ARG A 238 -20.41 48.11 -13.76
N TYR A 239 -21.13 47.26 -13.05
CA TYR A 239 -22.32 46.56 -13.54
C TYR A 239 -23.59 46.85 -12.72
N LYS A 240 -23.49 47.55 -11.63
CA LYS A 240 -24.60 47.83 -10.69
C LYS A 240 -25.87 48.39 -11.36
N ASP A 241 -25.68 49.31 -12.30
CA ASP A 241 -26.77 49.94 -13.06
C ASP A 241 -27.33 49.04 -14.17
N LEU A 242 -26.71 47.88 -14.42
CA LEU A 242 -27.14 46.93 -15.43
C LEU A 242 -27.99 45.79 -14.84
N VAL A 243 -27.98 45.58 -13.53
CA VAL A 243 -28.79 44.57 -12.87
C VAL A 243 -30.28 44.78 -13.18
N GLY A 244 -30.94 43.71 -13.58
CA GLY A 244 -32.34 43.73 -14.01
C GLY A 244 -32.59 44.15 -15.46
N LYS A 245 -31.56 44.53 -16.21
CA LYS A 245 -31.66 44.73 -17.67
C LYS A 245 -31.52 43.40 -18.38
N MET A 246 -31.94 43.38 -19.63
CA MET A 246 -31.87 42.25 -20.53
C MET A 246 -30.65 42.37 -21.46
N VAL A 247 -30.02 41.26 -21.77
CA VAL A 247 -29.03 41.15 -22.84
C VAL A 247 -29.51 40.20 -23.90
N LEU A 248 -29.07 40.39 -25.12
CA LEU A 248 -29.33 39.48 -26.21
C LEU A 248 -28.25 38.40 -26.24
N LEU A 249 -28.63 37.17 -26.05
CA LEU A 249 -27.76 35.99 -26.20
C LEU A 249 -27.33 35.87 -27.67
N PRO A 250 -26.03 36.00 -28.00
CA PRO A 250 -25.57 35.91 -29.40
C PRO A 250 -25.97 34.60 -30.03
N ILE A 251 -26.12 34.55 -31.34
CA ILE A 251 -26.50 33.35 -32.13
C ILE A 251 -27.95 32.92 -31.88
N VAL A 252 -28.31 32.70 -30.61
CA VAL A 252 -29.66 32.22 -30.23
C VAL A 252 -30.70 33.33 -30.35
N ASN A 253 -30.29 34.58 -30.22
CA ASN A 253 -31.15 35.76 -30.24
C ASN A 253 -32.30 35.74 -29.20
N LYS A 254 -32.04 35.13 -28.02
CA LYS A 254 -32.93 35.15 -26.85
C LYS A 254 -32.52 36.23 -25.89
N GLU A 255 -33.51 36.95 -25.34
CA GLU A 255 -33.28 37.93 -24.27
C GLU A 255 -33.12 37.17 -22.93
N ILE A 256 -32.03 37.46 -22.19
CA ILE A 256 -31.74 36.89 -20.89
C ILE A 256 -31.40 37.98 -19.88
N PRO A 257 -31.77 37.85 -18.60
CA PRO A 257 -31.56 38.91 -17.60
C PRO A 257 -30.13 38.98 -17.10
N ILE A 258 -29.75 40.19 -16.62
CA ILE A 258 -28.57 40.40 -15.78
C ILE A 258 -29.00 40.28 -14.32
N VAL A 259 -28.43 39.36 -13.57
CA VAL A 259 -28.74 39.09 -12.15
C VAL A 259 -27.54 39.46 -11.26
N ALA A 260 -27.83 39.84 -10.01
CA ALA A 260 -26.79 40.10 -9.02
C ALA A 260 -26.62 38.89 -8.10
N ASP A 261 -25.43 38.31 -8.08
CA ASP A 261 -25.11 37.15 -7.21
C ASP A 261 -23.70 37.25 -6.61
N SER A 262 -23.58 37.03 -5.31
CA SER A 262 -22.32 37.10 -4.58
C SER A 262 -21.34 36.00 -4.92
N TYR A 263 -21.76 34.99 -5.68
CA TYR A 263 -20.91 33.97 -6.24
C TYR A 263 -19.84 34.55 -7.19
N VAL A 264 -20.16 35.64 -7.91
CA VAL A 264 -19.24 36.22 -8.90
C VAL A 264 -18.06 36.91 -8.24
N ASP A 265 -16.85 36.50 -8.65
CA ASP A 265 -15.62 37.21 -8.25
C ASP A 265 -15.40 38.43 -9.16
N LYS A 266 -15.40 39.63 -8.57
CA LYS A 266 -15.21 40.92 -9.26
C LYS A 266 -13.84 41.05 -9.92
N GLU A 267 -12.84 40.41 -9.36
CA GLU A 267 -11.44 40.53 -9.78
C GLU A 267 -11.06 39.45 -10.79
N PHE A 268 -11.92 38.45 -11.01
CA PHE A 268 -11.65 37.35 -11.94
C PHE A 268 -12.29 37.60 -13.32
N GLY A 269 -11.50 37.48 -14.38
CA GLY A 269 -11.96 37.65 -15.76
C GLY A 269 -12.52 39.06 -16.02
N THR A 270 -13.75 39.11 -16.51
CA THR A 270 -14.45 40.40 -16.76
C THR A 270 -15.26 40.87 -15.54
N GLY A 271 -15.44 40.06 -14.50
CA GLY A 271 -16.37 40.32 -13.40
C GLY A 271 -17.85 40.11 -13.76
N ALA A 272 -18.11 39.59 -14.97
CA ALA A 272 -19.43 39.17 -15.44
C ALA A 272 -19.34 37.74 -15.91
N VAL A 273 -20.27 36.89 -15.46
CA VAL A 273 -20.26 35.45 -15.73
C VAL A 273 -21.55 35.03 -16.41
N LYS A 274 -21.44 34.30 -17.51
CA LYS A 274 -22.60 33.67 -18.13
C LYS A 274 -23.13 32.55 -17.21
N ILE A 275 -24.41 32.40 -17.09
CA ILE A 275 -25.04 31.38 -16.26
C ILE A 275 -25.76 30.37 -17.13
N THR A 276 -25.24 29.12 -17.09
CA THR A 276 -25.79 27.99 -17.81
C THR A 276 -26.15 26.88 -16.81
N PRO A 277 -27.30 26.94 -16.14
CA PRO A 277 -27.65 26.10 -15.02
C PRO A 277 -27.58 24.60 -15.32
N ALA A 278 -27.81 24.19 -16.58
CA ALA A 278 -27.76 22.80 -16.97
C ALA A 278 -26.35 22.21 -17.17
N HIS A 279 -25.28 23.06 -17.23
CA HIS A 279 -23.94 22.64 -17.63
C HIS A 279 -22.77 23.06 -16.73
N ASP A 280 -23.06 23.68 -15.59
CA ASP A 280 -22.09 24.04 -14.56
C ASP A 280 -22.72 23.93 -13.17
N PRO A 281 -22.05 23.24 -12.21
CA PRO A 281 -22.58 23.07 -10.85
C PRO A 281 -22.83 24.37 -10.10
N ASN A 282 -21.98 25.39 -10.29
CA ASN A 282 -22.15 26.67 -9.64
C ASN A 282 -23.27 27.50 -10.28
N ASP A 283 -23.36 27.45 -11.62
CA ASP A 283 -24.44 28.08 -12.37
C ASP A 283 -25.79 27.45 -12.02
N PHE A 284 -25.82 26.14 -11.73
CA PHE A 284 -27.03 25.46 -11.27
C PHE A 284 -27.54 26.03 -9.94
N GLU A 285 -26.65 26.30 -9.00
CA GLU A 285 -27.02 26.89 -7.70
C GLU A 285 -27.44 28.38 -7.85
N VAL A 286 -26.77 29.12 -8.73
CA VAL A 286 -27.22 30.48 -9.11
C VAL A 286 -28.60 30.40 -9.76
N GLY A 287 -28.79 29.47 -10.67
CA GLY A 287 -30.06 29.19 -11.34
C GLY A 287 -31.22 28.97 -10.37
N LYS A 288 -31.00 28.16 -9.33
CA LYS A 288 -31.99 27.93 -8.26
C LYS A 288 -32.30 29.21 -7.45
N ARG A 289 -31.28 29.96 -7.06
CA ARG A 289 -31.49 31.20 -6.28
C ARG A 289 -32.30 32.26 -7.04
N HIS A 290 -32.11 32.30 -8.36
CA HIS A 290 -32.73 33.27 -9.24
C HIS A 290 -33.91 32.71 -10.04
N ASN A 291 -34.28 31.44 -9.81
CA ASN A 291 -35.36 30.73 -10.52
C ASN A 291 -35.19 30.82 -12.05
N LEU A 292 -33.98 30.53 -12.53
CA LEU A 292 -33.64 30.50 -13.95
C LEU A 292 -34.03 29.17 -14.60
N GLU A 293 -34.25 29.19 -15.88
CA GLU A 293 -34.53 27.99 -16.68
C GLU A 293 -33.28 27.11 -16.81
N GLU A 294 -33.44 25.80 -16.76
CA GLU A 294 -32.36 24.80 -16.96
C GLU A 294 -32.45 24.26 -18.40
N ILE A 295 -31.65 24.82 -19.32
CA ILE A 295 -31.63 24.42 -20.73
C ILE A 295 -30.45 23.48 -20.97
N ASN A 296 -30.73 22.18 -21.06
CA ASN A 296 -29.73 21.21 -21.48
C ASN A 296 -29.53 21.25 -22.99
N ILE A 297 -28.28 21.40 -23.45
CA ILE A 297 -27.91 21.45 -24.86
C ILE A 297 -27.18 20.20 -25.38
N LEU A 298 -26.94 19.20 -24.55
CA LEU A 298 -26.19 18.01 -24.90
C LEU A 298 -27.08 16.76 -24.86
N ASN A 299 -26.87 15.86 -25.81
CA ASN A 299 -27.29 14.49 -25.76
C ASN A 299 -26.38 13.66 -24.84
N ASP A 300 -26.76 12.43 -24.54
CA ASP A 300 -26.02 11.53 -23.66
C ASP A 300 -24.67 11.11 -24.22
N ASP A 301 -24.49 11.13 -25.53
CA ASP A 301 -23.20 10.87 -26.20
C ASP A 301 -22.31 12.14 -26.34
N GLY A 302 -22.74 13.29 -25.79
CA GLY A 302 -22.01 14.55 -25.86
C GLY A 302 -22.18 15.31 -27.17
N THR A 303 -23.06 14.91 -28.05
CA THR A 303 -23.47 15.71 -29.22
C THR A 303 -24.47 16.80 -28.82
N ILE A 304 -24.57 17.85 -29.60
CA ILE A 304 -25.54 18.92 -29.40
C ILE A 304 -26.94 18.39 -29.68
N ASN A 305 -27.90 18.69 -28.79
CA ASN A 305 -29.28 18.30 -28.96
C ASN A 305 -30.12 19.36 -29.70
N GLU A 306 -31.45 19.19 -29.76
CA GLU A 306 -32.39 20.08 -30.43
C GLU A 306 -32.36 21.53 -29.90
N ASN A 307 -32.00 21.74 -28.62
CA ASN A 307 -31.87 23.08 -28.05
C ASN A 307 -30.68 23.89 -28.60
N GLY A 308 -29.72 23.20 -29.21
CA GLY A 308 -28.59 23.84 -29.90
C GLY A 308 -28.92 24.31 -31.33
N GLY A 309 -30.15 24.12 -31.80
CA GLY A 309 -30.64 24.61 -33.08
C GLY A 309 -29.82 24.07 -34.27
N LYS A 310 -29.23 24.96 -35.07
CA LYS A 310 -28.47 24.60 -36.26
C LYS A 310 -27.18 23.76 -35.98
N PHE A 311 -26.75 23.64 -34.74
CA PHE A 311 -25.60 22.83 -34.32
C PHE A 311 -26.04 21.41 -33.86
N GLU A 312 -27.34 21.12 -33.89
CA GLU A 312 -27.87 19.78 -33.54
C GLU A 312 -27.12 18.65 -34.22
N GLY A 313 -26.79 17.60 -33.49
CA GLY A 313 -26.08 16.44 -33.96
C GLY A 313 -24.54 16.59 -34.07
N MET A 314 -24.01 17.82 -33.88
CA MET A 314 -22.57 18.04 -33.91
C MET A 314 -21.92 17.53 -32.59
N ASP A 315 -20.73 16.94 -32.69
CA ASP A 315 -19.90 16.73 -31.50
C ASP A 315 -19.61 18.08 -30.79
N ARG A 316 -19.61 18.09 -29.46
CA ARG A 316 -19.45 19.32 -28.65
C ARG A 316 -18.21 20.13 -28.99
N TYR A 317 -17.10 19.51 -29.37
CA TYR A 317 -15.87 20.22 -29.74
C TYR A 317 -15.92 20.77 -31.16
N GLU A 318 -16.58 20.09 -32.08
CA GLU A 318 -16.83 20.59 -33.43
C GLU A 318 -17.84 21.75 -33.37
N ALA A 319 -18.89 21.61 -32.56
CA ALA A 319 -19.83 22.71 -32.30
C ALA A 319 -19.12 23.94 -31.69
N ARG A 320 -18.21 23.74 -30.73
CA ARG A 320 -17.39 24.82 -30.17
C ARG A 320 -16.65 25.61 -31.25
N LYS A 321 -16.00 24.90 -32.19
CA LYS A 321 -15.28 25.57 -33.30
C LYS A 321 -16.23 26.35 -34.20
N ALA A 322 -17.38 25.75 -34.54
CA ALA A 322 -18.38 26.40 -35.36
C ALA A 322 -19.01 27.62 -34.70
N ILE A 323 -19.32 27.55 -33.41
CA ILE A 323 -19.86 28.65 -32.61
C ILE A 323 -18.86 29.81 -32.52
N VAL A 324 -17.58 29.53 -32.20
CA VAL A 324 -16.53 30.54 -32.13
C VAL A 324 -16.37 31.27 -33.47
N LYS A 325 -16.39 30.55 -34.59
CA LYS A 325 -16.32 31.14 -35.92
C LYS A 325 -17.52 32.07 -36.18
N GLU A 326 -18.72 31.67 -35.81
CA GLU A 326 -19.92 32.47 -35.99
C GLU A 326 -19.91 33.73 -35.09
N LEU A 327 -19.42 33.62 -33.87
CA LEU A 327 -19.22 34.76 -32.98
C LEU A 327 -18.23 35.77 -33.55
N GLU A 328 -17.18 35.32 -34.24
CA GLU A 328 -16.21 36.14 -34.94
C GLU A 328 -16.85 36.85 -36.13
N GLU A 329 -17.55 36.07 -36.99
CA GLU A 329 -18.24 36.60 -38.16
C GLU A 329 -19.37 37.60 -37.80
N GLY A 330 -20.05 37.35 -36.66
CA GLY A 330 -21.09 38.22 -36.13
C GLY A 330 -20.56 39.46 -35.34
N GLY A 331 -19.25 39.56 -35.13
CA GLY A 331 -18.63 40.67 -34.41
C GLY A 331 -18.83 40.60 -32.88
N TYR A 332 -19.23 39.46 -32.35
CA TYR A 332 -19.42 39.25 -30.91
C TYR A 332 -18.15 38.78 -30.21
N LEU A 333 -17.23 38.16 -30.91
CA LEU A 333 -15.95 37.71 -30.35
C LEU A 333 -15.00 38.90 -30.18
N VAL A 334 -14.57 39.18 -28.97
CA VAL A 334 -13.68 40.33 -28.65
C VAL A 334 -12.22 39.89 -28.80
N ARG A 335 -11.83 38.78 -28.16
CA ARG A 335 -10.48 38.21 -28.21
C ARG A 335 -10.50 36.78 -27.72
N ILE A 336 -9.42 36.07 -28.02
CA ILE A 336 -9.12 34.72 -27.49
C ILE A 336 -7.83 34.85 -26.67
N GLU A 337 -7.87 34.41 -25.42
CA GLU A 337 -6.73 34.43 -24.50
C GLU A 337 -6.35 33.00 -24.14
N ASN A 338 -5.06 32.68 -24.19
CA ASN A 338 -4.57 31.36 -23.77
C ASN A 338 -4.76 31.22 -22.27
N HIS A 339 -5.35 30.12 -21.84
CA HIS A 339 -5.62 29.84 -20.45
C HIS A 339 -5.38 28.35 -20.14
N GLU A 340 -4.65 28.12 -19.08
CA GLU A 340 -4.53 26.75 -18.53
C GLU A 340 -5.54 26.57 -17.41
N HIS A 341 -6.29 25.49 -17.45
CA HIS A 341 -7.27 25.19 -16.43
C HIS A 341 -7.40 23.70 -16.16
N ASN A 342 -7.87 23.36 -14.98
CA ASN A 342 -8.12 21.98 -14.61
C ASN A 342 -9.43 21.49 -15.26
N VAL A 343 -9.32 20.44 -16.05
CA VAL A 343 -10.45 19.78 -16.71
C VAL A 343 -10.70 18.45 -16.03
N GLY A 344 -11.94 18.21 -15.63
CA GLY A 344 -12.35 16.92 -15.06
C GLY A 344 -12.44 15.85 -16.13
N THR A 345 -11.80 14.72 -15.92
CA THR A 345 -11.83 13.54 -16.78
C THR A 345 -12.30 12.33 -15.99
N HIS A 346 -12.93 11.38 -16.67
CA HIS A 346 -13.37 10.12 -16.06
C HIS A 346 -12.16 9.18 -15.88
N ASP A 347 -11.94 8.69 -14.68
CA ASP A 347 -10.79 7.85 -14.30
C ASP A 347 -10.65 6.53 -15.10
N ARG A 348 -11.75 6.06 -15.75
CA ARG A 348 -11.80 4.78 -16.50
C ARG A 348 -11.55 4.92 -17.99
N CYS A 349 -12.09 5.95 -18.61
CA CYS A 349 -12.01 6.15 -20.06
C CYS A 349 -11.27 7.43 -20.47
N HIS A 350 -10.82 8.23 -19.48
CA HIS A 350 -10.09 9.50 -19.66
C HIS A 350 -10.80 10.54 -20.52
N THR A 351 -12.12 10.41 -20.67
CA THR A 351 -12.95 11.37 -21.39
C THR A 351 -13.30 12.54 -20.49
N THR A 352 -13.30 13.76 -21.06
CA THR A 352 -13.78 14.95 -20.35
C THR A 352 -15.21 14.74 -19.89
N VAL A 353 -15.44 14.96 -18.61
CA VAL A 353 -16.73 14.86 -17.96
C VAL A 353 -17.59 16.07 -18.30
N GLU A 354 -18.88 15.83 -18.57
CA GLU A 354 -19.85 16.88 -18.84
C GLU A 354 -20.81 17.02 -17.65
N PRO A 355 -20.80 18.16 -16.94
CA PRO A 355 -21.87 18.46 -16.00
C PRO A 355 -23.21 18.59 -16.74
N MET A 356 -24.21 17.78 -16.34
CA MET A 356 -25.54 17.76 -16.96
C MET A 356 -26.63 17.61 -15.92
N VAL A 357 -27.75 18.30 -16.10
CA VAL A 357 -28.95 18.09 -15.28
C VAL A 357 -29.67 16.86 -15.76
N LYS A 358 -29.78 15.87 -14.86
CA LYS A 358 -30.50 14.62 -15.14
C LYS A 358 -31.30 14.17 -13.93
N LYS A 359 -32.39 13.44 -14.22
CA LYS A 359 -33.19 12.79 -13.19
C LYS A 359 -32.48 11.53 -12.74
N GLN A 360 -32.12 11.44 -11.45
CA GLN A 360 -31.31 10.39 -10.87
C GLN A 360 -31.86 10.00 -9.50
N TRP A 361 -31.38 8.86 -8.96
CA TRP A 361 -31.62 8.45 -7.60
C TRP A 361 -30.50 8.92 -6.69
N PHE A 362 -30.86 9.49 -5.54
CA PHE A 362 -29.94 10.06 -4.55
C PHE A 362 -30.21 9.54 -3.16
N VAL A 363 -29.14 9.50 -2.36
CA VAL A 363 -29.20 9.30 -0.91
C VAL A 363 -28.90 10.62 -0.21
N LYS A 364 -29.78 11.04 0.70
CA LYS A 364 -29.53 12.17 1.60
C LYS A 364 -28.49 11.80 2.64
N MET A 365 -27.35 12.47 2.59
CA MET A 365 -26.20 12.06 3.39
C MET A 365 -26.06 12.76 4.74
N ASN A 366 -26.64 13.95 4.91
CA ASN A 366 -26.42 14.78 6.11
C ASN A 366 -26.71 14.05 7.43
N GLU A 367 -27.82 13.34 7.52
CA GLU A 367 -28.17 12.61 8.75
C GLU A 367 -27.33 11.36 8.94
N MET A 368 -27.01 10.66 7.85
CA MET A 368 -26.20 9.44 7.89
C MET A 368 -24.73 9.73 8.23
N ALA A 369 -24.24 10.91 7.93
CA ALA A 369 -22.86 11.31 8.24
C ALA A 369 -22.64 11.57 9.74
N LYS A 370 -23.67 11.98 10.48
CA LYS A 370 -23.53 12.35 11.90
C LYS A 370 -22.95 11.23 12.78
N PRO A 371 -23.50 10.00 12.81
CA PRO A 371 -22.94 8.92 13.62
C PRO A 371 -21.53 8.53 13.15
N ALA A 372 -21.23 8.64 11.85
CA ALA A 372 -19.90 8.38 11.30
C ALA A 372 -18.85 9.39 11.78
N ILE A 373 -19.21 10.67 11.88
CA ILE A 373 -18.36 11.73 12.45
C ILE A 373 -18.11 11.47 13.94
N GLU A 374 -19.17 11.15 14.69
CA GLU A 374 -19.06 10.89 16.13
C GLU A 374 -18.23 9.63 16.44
N ALA A 375 -18.24 8.63 15.57
CA ALA A 375 -17.44 7.41 15.75
C ALA A 375 -15.93 7.70 15.94
N VAL A 376 -15.37 8.59 15.16
CA VAL A 376 -13.96 9.01 15.28
C VAL A 376 -13.77 9.88 16.53
N LYS A 377 -14.67 10.81 16.81
CA LYS A 377 -14.57 11.71 17.97
C LYS A 377 -14.67 10.96 19.30
N ASN A 378 -15.48 9.91 19.37
CA ASN A 378 -15.69 9.08 20.57
C ASN A 378 -14.64 7.98 20.72
N GLY A 379 -13.84 7.72 19.68
CA GLY A 379 -12.87 6.64 19.66
C GLY A 379 -13.44 5.26 19.34
N ASP A 380 -14.68 5.17 18.86
CA ASP A 380 -15.29 3.92 18.37
C ASP A 380 -14.62 3.46 17.07
N LEU A 381 -14.07 4.41 16.32
CA LEU A 381 -13.31 4.21 15.10
C LEU A 381 -11.94 4.90 15.20
N ARG A 382 -10.87 4.15 15.02
CA ARG A 382 -9.49 4.64 15.07
C ARG A 382 -8.78 4.40 13.74
N PHE A 383 -8.15 5.42 13.20
CA PHE A 383 -7.25 5.29 12.05
C PHE A 383 -5.80 5.05 12.48
N VAL A 384 -5.12 4.18 11.78
CA VAL A 384 -3.69 3.95 11.93
C VAL A 384 -3.02 4.16 10.56
N PRO A 385 -2.20 5.22 10.42
CA PRO A 385 -1.88 6.27 11.40
C PRO A 385 -3.01 7.30 11.58
N GLY A 386 -3.07 7.89 12.78
CA GLY A 386 -4.15 8.76 13.22
C GLY A 386 -4.39 10.04 12.41
N HIS A 387 -3.42 10.49 11.61
CA HIS A 387 -3.60 11.72 10.82
C HIS A 387 -4.67 11.60 9.72
N PHE A 388 -5.07 10.38 9.33
CA PHE A 388 -6.15 10.15 8.37
C PHE A 388 -7.54 10.46 8.92
N ASP A 389 -7.69 10.64 10.24
CA ASP A 389 -8.90 11.16 10.86
C ASP A 389 -9.34 12.48 10.21
N ARG A 390 -8.38 13.37 9.92
CA ARG A 390 -8.64 14.66 9.29
C ARG A 390 -9.21 14.53 7.89
N THR A 391 -8.67 13.61 7.12
CA THR A 391 -9.15 13.32 5.75
C THR A 391 -10.57 12.77 5.80
N TYR A 392 -10.81 11.81 6.68
CA TYR A 392 -12.12 11.20 6.88
C TYR A 392 -13.17 12.23 7.32
N LEU A 393 -12.87 13.05 8.35
CA LEU A 393 -13.76 14.06 8.86
C LEU A 393 -14.03 15.16 7.83
N HIS A 394 -13.01 15.61 7.09
CA HIS A 394 -13.18 16.62 6.04
C HIS A 394 -14.22 16.20 4.99
N TRP A 395 -14.17 14.95 4.54
CA TRP A 395 -15.14 14.43 3.59
C TRP A 395 -16.55 14.35 4.17
N LEU A 396 -16.70 13.92 5.41
CA LEU A 396 -18.01 13.82 6.06
C LEU A 396 -18.64 15.18 6.38
N GLU A 397 -17.84 16.14 6.80
CA GLU A 397 -18.30 17.49 7.13
C GLU A 397 -18.74 18.29 5.88
N ASN A 398 -18.23 17.92 4.71
CA ASN A 398 -18.57 18.54 3.43
C ASN A 398 -19.38 17.60 2.52
N ILE A 399 -20.00 16.56 3.09
CA ILE A 399 -20.66 15.53 2.30
C ILE A 399 -21.91 16.09 1.60
N ARG A 400 -22.06 15.74 0.32
CA ARG A 400 -23.23 16.06 -0.48
C ARG A 400 -24.09 14.81 -0.67
N ASP A 401 -25.33 14.98 -1.14
CA ASP A 401 -26.20 13.88 -1.50
C ASP A 401 -25.53 12.99 -2.54
N TRP A 402 -25.57 11.70 -2.31
CA TRP A 402 -24.87 10.72 -3.13
C TRP A 402 -25.77 10.25 -4.27
N CYS A 403 -25.38 10.47 -5.53
CA CYS A 403 -26.03 9.89 -6.71
C CYS A 403 -25.71 8.40 -6.78
N ILE A 404 -26.73 7.57 -6.66
CA ILE A 404 -26.58 6.11 -6.58
C ILE A 404 -27.00 5.37 -7.84
N SER A 405 -27.64 6.03 -8.81
CA SER A 405 -28.06 5.41 -10.07
C SER A 405 -26.98 5.48 -11.14
N ARG A 406 -26.82 4.41 -11.90
CA ARG A 406 -25.91 4.27 -13.03
C ARG A 406 -26.69 3.69 -14.23
N GLN A 407 -26.48 4.27 -15.40
CA GLN A 407 -27.11 3.83 -16.66
C GLN A 407 -26.30 2.68 -17.26
N LEU A 408 -26.17 1.61 -16.51
CA LEU A 408 -25.41 0.40 -16.83
C LEU A 408 -26.33 -0.82 -16.87
N TRP A 409 -25.88 -1.86 -17.56
CA TRP A 409 -26.56 -3.15 -17.53
C TRP A 409 -25.98 -4.07 -16.44
N TRP A 410 -24.68 -3.94 -16.13
CA TRP A 410 -24.00 -4.74 -15.13
C TRP A 410 -24.04 -4.09 -13.75
N GLY A 411 -24.76 -4.68 -12.83
CA GLY A 411 -24.88 -4.24 -11.45
C GLY A 411 -26.22 -4.63 -10.83
N HIS A 412 -26.45 -4.18 -9.60
CA HIS A 412 -27.73 -4.37 -8.91
C HIS A 412 -28.79 -3.44 -9.50
N ARG A 413 -29.77 -4.01 -10.19
CA ARG A 413 -30.86 -3.23 -10.77
C ARG A 413 -31.69 -2.58 -9.65
N ILE A 414 -32.04 -1.31 -9.83
CA ILE A 414 -32.79 -0.53 -8.84
C ILE A 414 -34.16 -1.19 -8.65
N PRO A 415 -34.58 -1.49 -7.39
CA PRO A 415 -35.84 -2.17 -7.08
C PRO A 415 -37.03 -1.19 -7.03
N ALA A 416 -37.14 -0.35 -8.03
CA ALA A 416 -38.21 0.61 -8.22
C ALA A 416 -39.03 0.25 -9.49
N TYR A 417 -40.31 0.32 -9.38
CA TYR A 417 -41.25 -0.06 -10.43
C TYR A 417 -42.22 1.11 -10.74
N TYR A 418 -42.29 1.50 -11.98
CA TYR A 418 -43.16 2.57 -12.45
C TYR A 418 -44.49 1.94 -12.94
N CYS A 419 -45.59 2.42 -12.40
CA CYS A 419 -46.91 2.03 -12.92
C CYS A 419 -47.08 2.57 -14.33
N ASP A 420 -47.36 1.69 -15.28
CA ASP A 420 -47.46 2.06 -16.70
C ASP A 420 -48.64 3.00 -16.99
N ASP A 421 -49.72 2.97 -16.16
CA ASP A 421 -50.89 3.83 -16.35
C ASP A 421 -50.76 5.23 -15.72
N CYS A 422 -50.19 5.32 -14.50
CA CYS A 422 -50.22 6.58 -13.76
C CYS A 422 -48.84 7.12 -13.35
N GLY A 423 -47.76 6.39 -13.69
CA GLY A 423 -46.38 6.79 -13.36
C GLY A 423 -46.02 6.72 -11.86
N GLU A 424 -46.89 6.16 -11.01
CA GLU A 424 -46.60 6.01 -9.58
C GLU A 424 -45.38 5.09 -9.39
N ILE A 425 -44.49 5.47 -8.49
CA ILE A 425 -43.29 4.71 -8.16
C ILE A 425 -43.56 3.79 -6.98
N VAL A 426 -43.36 2.51 -7.17
CA VAL A 426 -43.46 1.48 -6.11
C VAL A 426 -42.10 0.84 -5.91
N VAL A 427 -41.51 0.98 -4.71
CA VAL A 427 -40.25 0.34 -4.36
C VAL A 427 -40.55 -0.98 -3.67
N ALA A 428 -40.10 -2.10 -4.24
CA ALA A 428 -40.40 -3.45 -3.76
C ALA A 428 -39.31 -4.46 -4.18
N LYS A 429 -39.18 -5.59 -3.47
CA LYS A 429 -38.23 -6.66 -3.81
C LYS A 429 -38.57 -7.36 -5.11
N GLU A 430 -39.86 -7.47 -5.39
CA GLU A 430 -40.43 -8.12 -6.59
C GLU A 430 -41.40 -7.17 -7.27
N THR A 431 -41.74 -7.47 -8.51
CA THR A 431 -42.72 -6.69 -9.27
C THR A 431 -44.05 -6.63 -8.52
N PRO A 432 -44.60 -5.44 -8.23
CA PRO A 432 -45.86 -5.29 -7.54
C PRO A 432 -47.00 -5.92 -8.32
N SER A 433 -47.93 -6.52 -7.65
CA SER A 433 -49.14 -7.14 -8.28
C SER A 433 -50.18 -6.10 -8.67
N VAL A 434 -50.25 -4.95 -7.96
CA VAL A 434 -51.23 -3.91 -8.17
C VAL A 434 -50.70 -2.54 -7.74
N CYS A 435 -51.02 -1.53 -8.54
CA CYS A 435 -50.64 -0.14 -8.21
C CYS A 435 -51.53 0.38 -7.07
N PRO A 436 -50.94 0.89 -5.98
CA PRO A 436 -51.69 1.40 -4.84
C PRO A 436 -52.52 2.66 -5.18
N LYS A 437 -52.19 3.36 -6.27
CA LYS A 437 -52.85 4.61 -6.65
C LYS A 437 -53.97 4.43 -7.64
N CYS A 438 -53.77 3.63 -8.69
CA CYS A 438 -54.74 3.49 -9.78
C CYS A 438 -55.27 2.07 -10.00
N GLY A 439 -54.75 1.05 -9.31
CA GLY A 439 -55.15 -0.33 -9.46
C GLY A 439 -54.60 -1.06 -10.68
N CYS A 440 -53.73 -0.44 -11.49
CA CYS A 440 -53.03 -1.07 -12.62
C CYS A 440 -52.18 -2.25 -12.15
N THR A 441 -52.04 -3.28 -13.03
CA THR A 441 -51.23 -4.48 -12.76
C THR A 441 -49.95 -4.54 -13.60
N HIS A 442 -49.71 -3.53 -14.42
CA HIS A 442 -48.53 -3.46 -15.29
C HIS A 442 -47.53 -2.44 -14.75
N PHE A 443 -46.29 -2.90 -14.68
CA PHE A 443 -45.18 -2.09 -14.15
C PHE A 443 -43.95 -2.29 -15.00
N THR A 444 -43.23 -1.21 -15.20
CA THR A 444 -41.88 -1.22 -15.77
C THR A 444 -40.85 -0.98 -14.66
N GLN A 445 -39.91 -1.91 -14.48
CA GLN A 445 -38.81 -1.75 -13.51
C GLN A 445 -37.82 -0.71 -14.02
N ASP A 446 -37.29 0.09 -13.13
CA ASP A 446 -36.21 1.03 -13.42
C ASP A 446 -35.07 0.32 -14.17
N GLU A 447 -34.54 0.94 -15.21
CA GLU A 447 -33.48 0.35 -16.03
C GLU A 447 -32.07 0.54 -15.44
N ASP A 448 -31.92 1.53 -14.58
CA ASP A 448 -30.65 1.85 -13.96
C ASP A 448 -30.22 0.79 -12.94
N THR A 449 -28.91 0.71 -12.75
CA THR A 449 -28.28 -0.09 -11.69
C THR A 449 -27.75 0.80 -10.61
N LEU A 450 -27.48 0.24 -9.43
CA LEU A 450 -26.86 0.94 -8.31
C LEU A 450 -25.36 1.09 -8.53
N ASP A 451 -24.81 2.19 -8.04
CA ASP A 451 -23.37 2.39 -7.88
C ASP A 451 -22.72 1.20 -7.16
N THR A 452 -21.60 0.71 -7.66
CA THR A 452 -20.87 -0.43 -7.05
C THR A 452 -20.59 -0.21 -5.57
N TRP A 453 -20.34 1.04 -5.17
CA TRP A 453 -20.08 1.39 -3.76
C TRP A 453 -21.31 1.23 -2.85
N PHE A 454 -22.50 1.12 -3.41
CA PHE A 454 -23.72 0.86 -2.63
C PHE A 454 -23.70 -0.55 -2.02
N SER A 455 -23.35 -1.55 -2.81
CA SER A 455 -23.21 -2.93 -2.34
C SER A 455 -21.92 -3.11 -1.52
N SER A 456 -20.80 -2.50 -1.95
CA SER A 456 -19.52 -2.60 -1.25
C SER A 456 -19.56 -1.98 0.14
N ALA A 457 -20.41 -0.98 0.37
CA ALA A 457 -20.65 -0.38 1.70
C ALA A 457 -21.28 -1.35 2.71
N LEU A 458 -21.88 -2.43 2.26
CA LEU A 458 -22.56 -3.42 3.11
C LEU A 458 -21.65 -4.60 3.47
N TRP A 459 -20.45 -4.65 2.89
CA TRP A 459 -19.54 -5.79 2.92
C TRP A 459 -19.28 -6.36 4.33
N PRO A 460 -19.05 -5.58 5.38
CA PRO A 460 -18.76 -6.11 6.72
C PRO A 460 -19.89 -6.94 7.32
N PHE A 461 -21.14 -6.73 6.93
CA PHE A 461 -22.28 -7.42 7.50
C PHE A 461 -23.09 -8.22 6.48
N SER A 462 -23.13 -7.82 5.21
CA SER A 462 -23.83 -8.60 4.16
C SER A 462 -23.14 -9.95 3.93
N THR A 463 -21.81 -10.02 4.02
CA THR A 463 -21.04 -11.26 3.91
C THR A 463 -21.31 -12.25 5.01
N LEU A 464 -21.77 -11.80 6.18
CA LEU A 464 -22.11 -12.61 7.33
C LEU A 464 -23.61 -12.95 7.43
N GLY A 465 -24.38 -12.64 6.37
CA GLY A 465 -25.76 -13.06 6.20
C GLY A 465 -26.82 -12.02 6.52
N TRP A 466 -26.46 -10.78 6.91
CA TRP A 466 -27.45 -9.71 7.05
C TRP A 466 -28.26 -9.53 5.73
N PRO A 467 -29.59 -9.33 5.74
CA PRO A 467 -30.44 -8.88 6.86
C PRO A 467 -30.95 -9.97 7.78
N ASP A 468 -30.63 -11.24 7.52
CA ASP A 468 -31.04 -12.33 8.39
C ASP A 468 -30.21 -12.31 9.71
N LYS A 469 -30.80 -12.85 10.76
CA LYS A 469 -30.10 -13.01 12.04
C LYS A 469 -29.37 -14.35 12.05
N THR A 470 -28.14 -14.35 11.50
CA THR A 470 -27.30 -15.53 11.45
C THR A 470 -26.42 -15.62 12.69
N GLU A 471 -25.96 -16.82 13.05
CA GLU A 471 -24.97 -17.02 14.10
C GLU A 471 -23.62 -16.38 13.76
N ASP A 472 -23.24 -16.39 12.48
CA ASP A 472 -22.03 -15.74 11.98
C ASP A 472 -22.08 -14.22 12.21
N LEU A 473 -23.22 -13.58 11.88
CA LEU A 473 -23.39 -12.15 12.11
C LEU A 473 -23.32 -11.79 13.60
N ASP A 474 -23.94 -12.61 14.46
CA ASP A 474 -23.95 -12.38 15.91
C ASP A 474 -22.54 -12.53 16.53
N TYR A 475 -21.70 -13.40 15.96
CA TYR A 475 -20.41 -13.76 16.52
C TYR A 475 -19.25 -12.97 15.91
N PHE A 476 -19.18 -12.82 14.57
CA PHE A 476 -18.07 -12.22 13.86
C PHE A 476 -18.24 -10.70 13.56
N TYR A 477 -19.43 -10.14 13.76
CA TYR A 477 -19.70 -8.72 13.56
C TYR A 477 -19.97 -7.99 14.88
N PRO A 478 -19.44 -6.77 15.11
CA PRO A 478 -18.56 -5.99 14.22
C PRO A 478 -17.21 -6.66 13.96
N THR A 479 -16.60 -6.37 12.81
CA THR A 479 -15.25 -6.82 12.50
C THR A 479 -14.21 -6.04 13.32
N ASN A 480 -12.96 -6.48 13.33
CA ASN A 480 -11.95 -5.86 14.19
C ASN A 480 -11.13 -4.79 13.46
N VAL A 481 -10.56 -5.15 12.32
CA VAL A 481 -9.65 -4.28 11.57
C VAL A 481 -10.07 -4.26 10.11
N LEU A 482 -10.15 -3.06 9.54
CA LEU A 482 -10.20 -2.88 8.10
C LEU A 482 -8.80 -2.47 7.63
N VAL A 483 -8.24 -3.18 6.65
CA VAL A 483 -6.99 -2.80 6.01
C VAL A 483 -7.30 -2.28 4.61
N THR A 484 -6.78 -1.11 4.25
CA THR A 484 -7.07 -0.50 2.95
C THR A 484 -6.06 0.60 2.58
N GLY A 485 -5.99 0.96 1.30
CA GLY A 485 -5.26 2.13 0.84
C GLY A 485 -5.92 3.46 1.24
N TYR A 486 -5.13 4.51 1.38
CA TYR A 486 -5.66 5.84 1.73
C TYR A 486 -6.55 6.43 0.62
N ASP A 487 -6.42 5.98 -0.61
CA ASP A 487 -7.13 6.50 -1.78
C ASP A 487 -8.62 6.12 -1.80
N ILE A 488 -9.04 5.11 -1.03
CA ILE A 488 -10.45 4.69 -0.96
C ILE A 488 -11.12 4.97 0.39
N ILE A 489 -10.56 5.87 1.20
CA ILE A 489 -11.20 6.30 2.46
C ILE A 489 -12.60 6.86 2.19
N PHE A 490 -12.73 7.77 1.24
CA PHE A 490 -14.02 8.35 0.86
C PHE A 490 -14.95 7.33 0.22
N PHE A 491 -14.44 6.57 -0.74
CA PHE A 491 -15.26 5.66 -1.53
C PHE A 491 -15.82 4.50 -0.72
N TRP A 492 -15.01 3.95 0.19
CA TRP A 492 -15.34 2.69 0.86
C TRP A 492 -15.45 2.81 2.37
N VAL A 493 -14.43 3.33 3.05
CA VAL A 493 -14.42 3.39 4.52
C VAL A 493 -15.61 4.18 5.06
N ILE A 494 -15.79 5.42 4.58
CA ILE A 494 -16.90 6.30 5.00
C ILE A 494 -18.24 5.62 4.76
N ARG A 495 -18.41 5.00 3.59
CA ARG A 495 -19.67 4.35 3.19
C ARG A 495 -19.98 3.12 4.02
N MET A 496 -19.00 2.31 4.38
CA MET A 496 -19.19 1.20 5.30
C MET A 496 -19.58 1.67 6.70
N VAL A 497 -18.95 2.74 7.21
CA VAL A 497 -19.22 3.24 8.55
C VAL A 497 -20.65 3.76 8.68
N PHE A 498 -21.10 4.64 7.77
CA PHE A 498 -22.48 5.14 7.87
C PHE A 498 -23.51 4.04 7.59
N SER A 499 -23.23 3.10 6.68
CA SER A 499 -24.11 1.97 6.41
C SER A 499 -24.20 1.02 7.63
N GLY A 500 -23.07 0.76 8.29
CA GLY A 500 -23.02 -0.04 9.50
C GLY A 500 -23.91 0.55 10.61
N TYR A 501 -23.75 1.84 10.89
CA TYR A 501 -24.61 2.51 11.88
C TYR A 501 -26.08 2.52 11.47
N GLU A 502 -26.37 2.84 10.21
CA GLU A 502 -27.75 2.94 9.74
C GLU A 502 -28.49 1.61 9.75
N GLN A 503 -27.83 0.50 9.39
CA GLN A 503 -28.46 -0.80 9.23
C GLN A 503 -28.37 -1.68 10.47
N THR A 504 -27.29 -1.56 11.25
CA THR A 504 -27.01 -2.45 12.38
C THR A 504 -26.93 -1.72 13.72
N GLY A 505 -26.85 -0.40 13.72
CA GLY A 505 -26.67 0.43 14.92
C GLY A 505 -25.26 0.37 15.50
N LYS A 506 -24.28 -0.21 14.79
CA LYS A 506 -22.90 -0.41 15.28
C LYS A 506 -21.88 0.08 14.27
N CYS A 507 -20.73 0.55 14.75
CA CYS A 507 -19.57 0.75 13.90
C CYS A 507 -19.12 -0.60 13.32
N PRO A 508 -18.89 -0.71 12.03
CA PRO A 508 -18.61 -1.99 11.40
C PRO A 508 -17.22 -2.58 11.72
N PHE A 509 -16.29 -1.76 12.17
CA PHE A 509 -14.93 -2.12 12.59
C PHE A 509 -14.38 -1.07 13.56
N SER A 510 -13.43 -1.47 14.42
CA SER A 510 -12.82 -0.57 15.41
C SER A 510 -11.58 0.15 14.90
N ASP A 511 -10.77 -0.51 14.08
CA ASP A 511 -9.53 0.03 13.55
C ASP A 511 -9.55 0.07 12.01
N VAL A 512 -8.99 1.13 11.45
CA VAL A 512 -8.70 1.25 10.01
C VAL A 512 -7.20 1.38 9.84
N LEU A 513 -6.57 0.30 9.43
CA LEU A 513 -5.15 0.27 9.11
C LEU A 513 -4.97 0.73 7.66
N ILE A 514 -4.39 1.92 7.51
CA ILE A 514 -4.14 2.52 6.20
C ILE A 514 -2.73 2.16 5.73
N HIS A 515 -2.64 1.68 4.50
CA HIS A 515 -1.37 1.53 3.80
C HIS A 515 -1.25 2.54 2.66
N GLY A 516 0.00 2.80 2.26
CA GLY A 516 0.30 3.64 1.09
C GLY A 516 0.28 2.84 -0.22
N LEU A 517 0.64 3.50 -1.30
CA LEU A 517 0.71 2.90 -2.62
C LEU A 517 2.08 2.27 -2.88
N VAL A 518 2.10 1.21 -3.69
CA VAL A 518 3.35 0.65 -4.20
C VAL A 518 3.76 1.41 -5.45
N ARG A 519 4.97 1.98 -5.42
CA ARG A 519 5.56 2.77 -6.49
C ARG A 519 6.78 2.07 -7.09
N ASP A 520 7.14 2.43 -8.30
CA ASP A 520 8.38 1.94 -8.93
C ASP A 520 9.64 2.54 -8.27
N GLU A 521 10.82 2.12 -8.70
CA GLU A 521 12.10 2.62 -8.14
C GLU A 521 12.26 4.14 -8.25
N GLN A 522 11.66 4.78 -9.26
CA GLN A 522 11.67 6.22 -9.46
C GLN A 522 10.61 6.96 -8.63
N GLY A 523 9.75 6.23 -7.92
CA GLY A 523 8.69 6.79 -7.11
C GLY A 523 7.40 7.13 -7.87
N ARG A 524 7.25 6.66 -9.11
CA ARG A 524 6.04 6.86 -9.92
C ARG A 524 4.98 5.81 -9.54
N LYS A 525 3.71 6.18 -9.62
CA LYS A 525 2.60 5.24 -9.47
C LYS A 525 2.71 4.15 -10.54
N MET A 526 2.58 2.89 -10.14
CA MET A 526 2.56 1.78 -11.09
C MET A 526 1.23 1.77 -11.84
N SER A 527 1.30 1.70 -13.16
CA SER A 527 0.12 1.57 -14.02
C SER A 527 0.44 0.78 -15.29
N LYS A 528 -0.59 0.17 -15.88
CA LYS A 528 -0.44 -0.54 -17.15
C LYS A 528 -0.10 0.42 -18.32
N SER A 529 -0.63 1.63 -18.26
CA SER A 529 -0.39 2.67 -19.28
C SER A 529 1.06 3.16 -19.32
N LEU A 530 1.74 3.20 -18.16
CA LEU A 530 3.15 3.56 -18.06
C LEU A 530 4.10 2.38 -18.33
N GLY A 531 3.58 1.15 -18.44
CA GLY A 531 4.40 -0.05 -18.64
C GLY A 531 5.32 -0.39 -17.46
N ASN A 532 5.10 0.19 -16.29
CA ASN A 532 5.88 -0.04 -15.07
C ASN A 532 5.14 -0.93 -14.05
N GLY A 533 4.00 -1.48 -14.43
CA GLY A 533 3.25 -2.43 -13.59
C GLY A 533 3.97 -3.76 -13.49
N ILE A 534 4.10 -4.30 -12.30
CA ILE A 534 4.74 -5.58 -12.01
C ILE A 534 3.67 -6.57 -11.59
N ASP A 535 3.62 -7.74 -12.23
CA ASP A 535 2.74 -8.85 -11.83
C ASP A 535 3.34 -9.55 -10.61
N PRO A 536 2.62 -9.62 -9.48
CA PRO A 536 3.08 -10.36 -8.31
C PRO A 536 3.40 -11.82 -8.58
N LEU A 537 2.70 -12.48 -9.51
CA LEU A 537 2.95 -13.88 -9.85
C LEU A 537 4.32 -14.09 -10.48
N GLU A 538 4.76 -13.20 -11.37
CA GLU A 538 6.09 -13.28 -11.97
C GLU A 538 7.19 -13.22 -10.91
N ILE A 539 6.98 -12.39 -9.89
CA ILE A 539 7.91 -12.27 -8.76
C ILE A 539 7.86 -13.54 -7.88
N ILE A 540 6.68 -14.07 -7.63
CA ILE A 540 6.52 -15.33 -6.86
C ILE A 540 7.19 -16.49 -7.58
N ASP A 541 6.99 -16.62 -8.88
CA ASP A 541 7.60 -17.68 -9.68
C ASP A 541 9.13 -17.61 -9.67
N GLN A 542 9.69 -16.40 -9.62
CA GLN A 542 11.15 -16.20 -9.65
C GLN A 542 11.80 -16.27 -8.27
N TYR A 543 11.16 -15.74 -7.22
CA TYR A 543 11.77 -15.55 -5.91
C TYR A 543 11.04 -16.26 -4.75
N GLY A 544 9.81 -16.72 -4.98
CA GLY A 544 8.92 -17.29 -3.97
C GLY A 544 8.01 -16.26 -3.29
N ALA A 545 6.87 -16.75 -2.80
CA ALA A 545 5.88 -15.91 -2.12
C ALA A 545 6.44 -15.31 -0.82
N ASP A 546 7.19 -16.06 -0.04
CA ASP A 546 7.80 -15.58 1.22
C ASP A 546 8.73 -14.38 0.99
N ALA A 547 9.54 -14.42 -0.08
CA ALA A 547 10.43 -13.31 -0.41
C ALA A 547 9.65 -12.04 -0.80
N LEU A 548 8.56 -12.20 -1.57
CA LEU A 548 7.70 -11.07 -1.94
C LEU A 548 7.02 -10.47 -0.70
N ARG A 549 6.40 -11.29 0.14
CA ARG A 549 5.72 -10.86 1.37
C ARG A 549 6.67 -10.09 2.30
N LEU A 550 7.85 -10.62 2.54
CA LEU A 550 8.87 -9.96 3.35
C LEU A 550 9.29 -8.61 2.76
N THR A 551 9.47 -8.54 1.44
CA THR A 551 9.86 -7.30 0.73
C THR A 551 8.80 -6.22 0.86
N LEU A 552 7.52 -6.58 0.77
CA LEU A 552 6.40 -5.63 0.83
C LEU A 552 6.25 -4.98 2.22
N VAL A 553 6.73 -5.63 3.27
CA VAL A 553 6.57 -5.15 4.65
C VAL A 553 7.84 -4.55 5.21
N THR A 554 9.03 -5.06 4.85
CA THR A 554 10.31 -4.59 5.40
C THR A 554 10.55 -3.11 5.08
N GLY A 555 10.76 -2.31 6.14
CA GLY A 555 11.01 -0.88 6.05
C GLY A 555 9.79 -0.07 5.60
N ASN A 556 8.60 -0.63 5.67
CA ASN A 556 7.33 0.04 5.40
C ASN A 556 6.63 0.38 6.72
N ALA A 557 6.03 1.57 6.78
CA ALA A 557 5.24 2.02 7.92
C ALA A 557 3.80 2.32 7.47
N PRO A 558 2.80 2.20 8.36
CA PRO A 558 1.42 2.53 8.05
C PRO A 558 1.26 3.91 7.39
N GLY A 559 0.44 3.99 6.35
CA GLY A 559 0.15 5.22 5.62
C GLY A 559 1.21 5.69 4.62
N ASN A 560 2.38 5.10 4.60
CA ASN A 560 3.47 5.52 3.72
C ASN A 560 3.50 4.73 2.41
N ASP A 561 3.78 5.44 1.32
CA ASP A 561 4.07 4.80 0.03
C ASP A 561 5.37 4.01 0.11
N MET A 562 5.39 2.85 -0.50
CA MET A 562 6.59 2.05 -0.61
C MET A 562 7.16 2.06 -2.03
N ARG A 563 8.49 2.05 -2.14
CA ARG A 563 9.19 1.86 -3.41
C ARG A 563 9.63 0.41 -3.55
N TYR A 564 9.10 -0.25 -4.56
CA TYR A 564 9.54 -1.59 -4.93
C TYR A 564 10.86 -1.51 -5.71
N SER A 565 11.82 -2.40 -5.40
CA SER A 565 13.03 -2.56 -6.18
C SER A 565 13.50 -4.02 -6.19
N GLU A 566 14.17 -4.40 -7.27
CA GLU A 566 14.71 -5.76 -7.42
C GLU A 566 15.78 -6.08 -6.35
N LYS A 567 16.53 -5.09 -5.90
CA LYS A 567 17.52 -5.26 -4.84
C LYS A 567 16.89 -5.72 -3.52
N LYS A 568 15.71 -5.19 -3.19
CA LYS A 568 14.99 -5.57 -1.96
C LYS A 568 14.50 -7.01 -2.00
N ILE A 569 13.94 -7.46 -3.13
CA ILE A 569 13.46 -8.84 -3.26
C ILE A 569 14.62 -9.84 -3.22
N ILE A 570 15.76 -9.51 -3.82
CA ILE A 570 16.97 -10.32 -3.73
C ILE A 570 17.46 -10.42 -2.27
N ALA A 571 17.42 -9.33 -1.50
CA ALA A 571 17.77 -9.33 -0.09
C ALA A 571 16.84 -10.26 0.72
N SER A 572 15.53 -10.18 0.48
CA SER A 572 14.54 -11.05 1.13
C SER A 572 14.74 -12.53 0.80
N ARG A 573 15.03 -12.86 -0.46
CA ARG A 573 15.39 -14.22 -0.87
C ARG A 573 16.68 -14.72 -0.19
N ASN A 574 17.68 -13.85 -0.07
CA ASN A 574 18.94 -14.20 0.60
C ASN A 574 18.71 -14.44 2.09
N PHE A 575 17.83 -13.69 2.72
CA PHE A 575 17.41 -13.94 4.10
C PHE A 575 16.72 -15.29 4.24
N ALA A 576 15.79 -15.64 3.36
CA ALA A 576 15.17 -16.98 3.32
C ALA A 576 16.22 -18.10 3.22
N ASN A 577 17.19 -17.95 2.32
CA ASN A 577 18.29 -18.92 2.19
C ASN A 577 19.19 -18.99 3.43
N LYS A 578 19.41 -17.87 4.12
CA LYS A 578 20.16 -17.84 5.40
C LYS A 578 19.43 -18.66 6.47
N VAL A 579 18.13 -18.40 6.65
CA VAL A 579 17.28 -19.15 7.59
C VAL A 579 17.29 -20.64 7.26
N TRP A 580 17.11 -20.98 5.99
CA TRP A 580 17.13 -22.38 5.52
C TRP A 580 18.45 -23.09 5.84
N ASN A 581 19.58 -22.48 5.51
CA ASN A 581 20.89 -23.08 5.72
C ASN A 581 21.23 -23.22 7.21
N ALA A 582 20.88 -22.24 8.03
CA ALA A 582 21.02 -22.31 9.47
C ALA A 582 20.18 -23.45 10.07
N SER A 583 18.92 -23.54 9.66
CA SER A 583 18.00 -24.59 10.12
C SER A 583 18.47 -25.98 9.69
N ARG A 584 18.94 -26.13 8.45
CA ARG A 584 19.51 -27.39 7.96
C ARG A 584 20.73 -27.82 8.77
N PHE A 585 21.65 -26.88 9.06
CA PHE A 585 22.80 -27.16 9.92
C PHE A 585 22.37 -27.63 11.32
N MET A 586 21.38 -27.00 11.91
CA MET A 586 20.87 -27.36 13.24
C MET A 586 20.17 -28.72 13.24
N LEU A 587 19.29 -28.99 12.28
CA LEU A 587 18.59 -30.27 12.17
C LEU A 587 19.54 -31.46 12.08
N MET A 588 20.61 -31.35 11.28
CA MET A 588 21.66 -32.39 11.18
C MET A 588 22.34 -32.72 12.50
N ASN A 589 22.38 -31.76 13.46
CA ASN A 589 23.00 -31.93 14.76
C ASN A 589 21.99 -32.36 15.84
N ILE A 590 20.74 -31.85 15.77
CA ILE A 590 19.69 -32.11 16.78
C ILE A 590 19.17 -33.53 16.68
N GLU A 591 19.08 -34.15 15.51
CA GLU A 591 18.45 -35.44 15.22
C GLU A 591 18.99 -36.61 16.05
N LYS A 592 20.20 -36.49 16.59
CA LYS A 592 20.91 -37.54 17.34
C LYS A 592 20.98 -37.28 18.85
N ALA A 593 20.36 -36.22 19.37
CA ALA A 593 20.54 -35.76 20.74
C ALA A 593 19.31 -36.08 21.59
N ASP A 594 19.52 -36.63 22.77
CA ASP A 594 18.50 -36.66 23.82
C ASP A 594 18.55 -35.32 24.59
N LEU A 595 17.49 -34.53 24.44
CA LEU A 595 17.36 -33.20 25.05
C LEU A 595 16.41 -33.20 26.26
N SER A 596 15.88 -34.36 26.65
CA SER A 596 14.82 -34.47 27.67
C SER A 596 15.27 -34.10 29.10
N ASN A 597 16.56 -34.15 29.35
CA ASN A 597 17.14 -33.95 30.69
C ASN A 597 17.92 -32.62 30.84
N VAL A 598 17.87 -31.72 29.86
CA VAL A 598 18.56 -30.43 29.93
C VAL A 598 17.83 -29.47 30.87
N SER A 599 18.52 -28.96 31.87
CA SER A 599 18.03 -27.97 32.85
C SER A 599 18.63 -26.59 32.58
N LEU A 600 18.09 -25.55 33.22
CA LEU A 600 18.64 -24.20 33.15
C LEU A 600 20.05 -24.07 33.71
N ASP A 601 20.43 -24.96 34.66
CA ASP A 601 21.76 -24.96 35.28
C ASP A 601 22.82 -25.52 34.34
N ASP A 602 22.45 -26.29 33.33
CA ASP A 602 23.34 -26.83 32.30
C ASP A 602 23.73 -25.80 31.23
N LEU A 603 23.00 -24.66 31.19
CA LEU A 603 23.20 -23.63 30.17
C LEU A 603 24.46 -22.81 30.42
N THR A 604 25.30 -22.68 29.43
CA THR A 604 26.45 -21.76 29.45
C THR A 604 26.01 -20.28 29.33
N PRO A 605 26.89 -19.30 29.67
CA PRO A 605 26.56 -17.90 29.48
C PRO A 605 26.12 -17.53 28.04
N ALA A 606 26.71 -18.17 27.03
CA ALA A 606 26.30 -17.95 25.63
C ALA A 606 24.91 -18.49 25.34
N ASP A 607 24.52 -19.63 25.94
CA ASP A 607 23.17 -20.20 25.80
C ASP A 607 22.12 -19.27 26.46
N LYS A 608 22.42 -18.85 27.68
CA LYS A 608 21.56 -17.93 28.45
C LYS A 608 21.39 -16.59 27.72
N TRP A 609 22.48 -16.03 27.19
CA TRP A 609 22.47 -14.80 26.43
C TRP A 609 21.51 -14.85 25.25
N ILE A 610 21.61 -15.86 24.37
CA ILE A 610 20.77 -15.92 23.18
C ILE A 610 19.31 -16.23 23.51
N LEU A 611 19.04 -17.03 24.54
CA LEU A 611 17.70 -17.29 25.05
C LEU A 611 17.07 -16.02 25.62
N SER A 612 17.81 -15.22 26.37
CA SER A 612 17.35 -13.94 26.92
C SER A 612 17.05 -12.93 25.80
N LYS A 613 17.92 -12.86 24.78
CA LYS A 613 17.70 -12.04 23.58
C LYS A 613 16.44 -12.48 22.82
N ALA A 614 16.27 -13.80 22.60
CA ALA A 614 15.06 -14.33 21.94
C ALA A 614 13.80 -14.04 22.75
N ASN A 615 13.87 -14.18 24.06
CA ASN A 615 12.77 -13.89 24.98
C ASN A 615 12.37 -12.41 24.98
N SER A 616 13.33 -11.51 24.99
CA SER A 616 13.08 -10.06 24.85
C SER A 616 12.48 -9.73 23.48
N LEU A 617 12.96 -10.38 22.42
CA LEU A 617 12.44 -10.22 21.06
C LEU A 617 10.96 -10.65 20.95
N VAL A 618 10.52 -11.72 21.63
CA VAL A 618 9.11 -12.11 21.69
C VAL A 618 8.24 -10.95 22.12
N LYS A 619 8.61 -10.28 23.21
CA LYS A 619 7.85 -9.12 23.70
C LYS A 619 7.86 -7.98 22.71
N GLU A 620 9.04 -7.60 22.20
CA GLU A 620 9.19 -6.48 21.26
C GLU A 620 8.41 -6.70 19.96
N VAL A 621 8.48 -7.90 19.39
CA VAL A 621 7.75 -8.24 18.17
C VAL A 621 6.26 -8.22 18.44
N THR A 622 5.79 -8.82 19.55
CA THR A 622 4.37 -8.84 19.93
C THR A 622 3.83 -7.41 20.10
N ASP A 623 4.54 -6.55 20.83
CA ASP A 623 4.12 -5.16 21.06
C ASP A 623 4.02 -4.39 19.74
N ASN A 624 4.99 -4.54 18.83
CA ASN A 624 4.95 -3.91 17.51
C ASN A 624 3.80 -4.46 16.63
N MET A 625 3.56 -5.78 16.68
CA MET A 625 2.45 -6.41 15.94
C MET A 625 1.08 -5.90 16.41
N GLU A 626 0.88 -5.77 17.72
CA GLU A 626 -0.35 -5.21 18.30
C GLU A 626 -0.57 -3.73 17.96
N ASN A 627 0.51 -3.00 17.70
CA ASN A 627 0.48 -1.59 17.29
C ASN A 627 0.48 -1.41 15.75
N TYR A 628 0.42 -2.48 14.98
CA TYR A 628 0.48 -2.49 13.50
C TYR A 628 1.82 -2.01 12.92
N ASP A 629 2.89 -1.97 13.71
CA ASP A 629 4.25 -1.61 13.27
C ASP A 629 5.00 -2.82 12.70
N PHE A 630 4.40 -3.48 11.70
CA PHE A 630 4.89 -4.75 11.12
C PHE A 630 6.30 -4.62 10.54
N GLY A 631 6.59 -3.48 9.90
CA GLY A 631 7.91 -3.20 9.34
C GLY A 631 9.02 -3.11 10.41
N VAL A 632 8.70 -2.56 11.58
CA VAL A 632 9.62 -2.52 12.73
C VAL A 632 9.79 -3.90 13.33
N ALA A 633 8.68 -4.62 13.55
CA ALA A 633 8.69 -5.97 14.09
C ALA A 633 9.58 -6.91 13.25
N VAL A 634 9.39 -6.92 11.93
CA VAL A 634 10.14 -7.81 11.04
C VAL A 634 11.60 -7.39 10.91
N SER A 635 11.94 -6.09 11.01
CA SER A 635 13.33 -5.63 11.01
C SER A 635 14.08 -6.13 12.23
N LYS A 636 13.49 -6.01 13.42
CA LYS A 636 14.06 -6.55 14.66
C LYS A 636 14.28 -8.06 14.60
N LEU A 637 13.31 -8.76 14.04
CA LEU A 637 13.38 -10.22 13.86
C LEU A 637 14.47 -10.61 12.87
N ASN A 638 14.60 -9.89 11.76
CA ASN A 638 15.66 -10.09 10.77
C ASN A 638 17.05 -9.90 11.39
N ASP A 639 17.26 -8.77 12.09
CA ASP A 639 18.52 -8.45 12.75
C ASP A 639 18.90 -9.52 13.80
N PHE A 640 17.92 -9.94 14.60
CA PHE A 640 18.15 -11.02 15.57
C PHE A 640 18.55 -12.33 14.92
N ILE A 641 17.79 -12.79 13.90
CA ILE A 641 18.06 -14.07 13.24
C ILE A 641 19.38 -14.02 12.50
N TRP A 642 19.63 -12.94 11.76
CA TRP A 642 20.85 -12.84 10.94
C TRP A 642 22.09 -12.64 11.79
N GLU A 643 22.10 -11.62 12.65
CA GLU A 643 23.29 -11.22 13.41
C GLU A 643 23.44 -12.04 14.68
N GLU A 644 22.47 -11.95 15.60
CA GLU A 644 22.64 -12.53 16.94
C GLU A 644 22.67 -14.06 16.90
N PHE A 645 21.71 -14.64 16.19
CA PHE A 645 21.55 -16.09 16.16
C PHE A 645 22.53 -16.75 15.18
N CYS A 646 22.52 -16.34 13.88
CA CYS A 646 23.34 -17.00 12.87
C CYS A 646 24.81 -16.62 12.94
N ASP A 647 25.15 -15.31 13.01
CA ASP A 647 26.54 -14.85 12.90
C ASP A 647 27.29 -14.95 14.23
N TRP A 648 26.57 -14.91 15.36
CA TRP A 648 27.21 -15.04 16.66
C TRP A 648 26.96 -16.38 17.33
N TYR A 649 25.71 -16.69 17.71
CA TYR A 649 25.45 -17.86 18.55
C TYR A 649 25.83 -19.18 17.87
N ILE A 650 25.42 -19.39 16.61
CA ILE A 650 25.78 -20.62 15.88
C ILE A 650 27.30 -20.78 15.81
N GLU A 651 28.03 -19.71 15.53
CA GLU A 651 29.50 -19.78 15.48
C GLU A 651 30.14 -20.02 16.86
N MET A 652 29.58 -19.50 17.93
CA MET A 652 30.01 -19.76 19.29
C MET A 652 29.87 -21.21 19.72
N VAL A 653 28.80 -21.89 19.28
CA VAL A 653 28.52 -23.27 19.72
C VAL A 653 29.15 -24.32 18.83
N LYS A 654 29.60 -24.01 17.61
CA LYS A 654 30.28 -24.98 16.74
C LYS A 654 31.37 -25.80 17.40
N PRO A 655 32.28 -25.24 18.19
CA PRO A 655 33.31 -26.03 18.89
C PRO A 655 32.71 -27.09 19.81
N ARG A 656 31.60 -26.78 20.49
CA ARG A 656 30.89 -27.71 21.40
C ARG A 656 30.20 -28.80 20.61
N LEU A 657 29.63 -28.48 19.46
CA LEU A 657 28.90 -29.44 18.60
C LEU A 657 29.85 -30.45 17.96
N TYR A 658 31.07 -30.03 17.60
CA TYR A 658 32.06 -30.91 16.91
C TYR A 658 32.94 -31.70 17.91
N ASN A 659 32.86 -31.39 19.19
CA ASN A 659 33.55 -32.15 20.23
C ASN A 659 32.58 -33.16 20.87
N GLU A 660 32.82 -34.46 20.60
CA GLU A 660 31.97 -35.51 21.13
C GLU A 660 32.08 -35.68 22.66
N GLU A 661 33.16 -35.18 23.28
CA GLU A 661 33.38 -35.26 24.70
C GLU A 661 32.87 -34.03 25.48
N ASP A 662 32.29 -33.06 24.76
CA ASP A 662 31.81 -31.82 25.40
C ASP A 662 30.48 -32.09 26.13
N THR A 663 30.56 -31.99 27.46
CA THR A 663 29.40 -32.25 28.34
C THR A 663 28.29 -31.22 28.20
N THR A 664 28.55 -30.05 27.59
CA THR A 664 27.59 -28.95 27.40
C THR A 664 26.94 -29.01 26.02
N LYS A 665 27.22 -30.01 25.20
CA LYS A 665 26.68 -30.20 23.84
C LYS A 665 25.14 -30.29 23.83
N ALA A 666 24.56 -31.03 24.80
CA ALA A 666 23.12 -31.16 24.93
C ALA A 666 22.44 -29.82 25.21
N ALA A 667 23.03 -28.99 26.09
CA ALA A 667 22.55 -27.63 26.38
C ALA A 667 22.58 -26.71 25.15
N ALA A 668 23.66 -26.78 24.34
CA ALA A 668 23.79 -26.05 23.09
C ALA A 668 22.68 -26.45 22.08
N LEU A 669 22.42 -27.77 21.93
CA LEU A 669 21.39 -28.27 21.02
C LEU A 669 19.97 -27.92 21.49
N PHE A 670 19.72 -27.98 22.80
CA PHE A 670 18.46 -27.50 23.39
C PHE A 670 18.21 -26.03 23.08
N THR A 671 19.22 -25.20 23.30
CA THR A 671 19.16 -23.77 23.05
C THR A 671 18.93 -23.45 21.57
N LEU A 672 19.67 -24.11 20.67
CA LEU A 672 19.47 -23.99 19.21
C LEU A 672 18.03 -24.32 18.82
N LYS A 673 17.50 -25.44 19.34
CA LYS A 673 16.11 -25.85 19.04
C LYS A 673 15.09 -24.82 19.57
N LYS A 674 15.24 -24.40 20.82
CA LYS A 674 14.32 -23.43 21.45
C LYS A 674 14.32 -22.08 20.70
N VAL A 675 15.50 -21.53 20.42
CA VAL A 675 15.65 -20.23 19.75
C VAL A 675 15.17 -20.31 18.30
N LEU A 676 15.45 -21.39 17.59
CA LEU A 676 14.93 -21.60 16.24
C LEU A 676 13.41 -21.68 16.24
N THR A 677 12.82 -22.46 17.14
CA THR A 677 11.35 -22.57 17.26
C THR A 677 10.69 -21.22 17.50
N ILE A 678 11.22 -20.45 18.45
CA ILE A 678 10.73 -19.06 18.71
C ILE A 678 10.84 -18.20 17.46
N SER A 679 12.02 -18.21 16.80
CA SER A 679 12.26 -17.42 15.60
C SER A 679 11.32 -17.78 14.45
N LEU A 680 11.06 -19.07 14.23
CA LEU A 680 10.13 -19.53 13.21
C LEU A 680 8.70 -19.10 13.51
N LYS A 681 8.25 -19.21 14.76
CA LYS A 681 6.92 -18.79 15.18
C LYS A 681 6.70 -17.29 14.98
N LEU A 682 7.67 -16.46 15.37
CA LEU A 682 7.62 -15.01 15.15
C LEU A 682 7.69 -14.63 13.67
N LEU A 683 8.42 -15.38 12.85
CA LEU A 683 8.60 -15.11 11.43
C LEU A 683 7.41 -15.64 10.58
N HIS A 684 6.65 -16.61 11.10
CA HIS A 684 5.59 -17.28 10.34
C HIS A 684 4.55 -16.35 9.71
N PRO A 685 4.05 -15.30 10.36
CA PRO A 685 3.12 -14.36 9.72
C PRO A 685 3.67 -13.70 8.45
N TYR A 686 4.97 -13.50 8.40
CA TYR A 686 5.67 -12.85 7.28
C TYR A 686 6.08 -13.81 6.17
N MET A 687 6.60 -14.99 6.56
CA MET A 687 7.17 -15.99 5.66
C MET A 687 6.58 -17.37 5.95
N PRO A 688 5.31 -17.61 5.62
CA PRO A 688 4.57 -18.78 6.09
C PRO A 688 5.09 -20.10 5.54
N PHE A 689 5.60 -20.15 4.32
CA PHE A 689 5.97 -21.40 3.68
C PHE A 689 7.28 -21.96 4.22
N ILE A 690 8.34 -21.17 4.24
CA ILE A 690 9.65 -21.62 4.74
C ILE A 690 9.58 -21.99 6.21
N THR A 691 8.83 -21.21 7.00
CA THR A 691 8.69 -21.46 8.44
C THR A 691 7.90 -22.72 8.74
N GLU A 692 6.83 -22.99 8.01
CA GLU A 692 6.07 -24.24 8.11
C GLU A 692 6.95 -25.45 7.78
N GLU A 693 7.69 -25.40 6.65
CA GLU A 693 8.54 -26.51 6.22
C GLU A 693 9.63 -26.86 7.23
N ILE A 694 10.30 -25.83 7.76
CA ILE A 694 11.34 -26.02 8.77
C ILE A 694 10.74 -26.52 10.08
N PHE A 695 9.63 -25.90 10.53
CA PHE A 695 8.98 -26.25 11.78
C PHE A 695 8.51 -27.71 11.80
N CYS A 696 7.84 -28.17 10.75
CA CYS A 696 7.40 -29.55 10.62
C CYS A 696 8.56 -30.55 10.55
N SER A 697 9.75 -30.10 10.11
CA SER A 697 10.97 -30.93 10.13
C SER A 697 11.68 -30.94 11.49
N LEU A 698 11.41 -29.94 12.34
CA LEU A 698 12.10 -29.75 13.62
C LEU A 698 11.48 -30.56 14.77
N GLN A 699 10.19 -30.90 14.65
CA GLN A 699 9.45 -31.58 15.70
C GLN A 699 8.29 -32.42 15.14
N ASP A 700 7.82 -33.37 15.92
CA ASP A 700 6.75 -34.34 15.54
C ASP A 700 5.41 -34.10 16.31
N GLU A 701 5.39 -33.18 17.28
CA GLU A 701 4.29 -33.05 18.22
C GLU A 701 3.14 -32.18 17.67
N GLU A 702 3.47 -31.13 16.91
CA GLU A 702 2.50 -30.20 16.35
C GLU A 702 2.39 -30.40 14.84
N GLU A 703 1.17 -30.47 14.35
CA GLU A 703 0.90 -30.78 12.94
C GLU A 703 1.29 -29.62 11.98
N SER A 704 1.20 -28.37 12.48
CA SER A 704 1.50 -27.16 11.72
C SER A 704 1.87 -26.00 12.64
N ILE A 705 2.82 -25.17 12.22
CA ILE A 705 3.15 -23.91 12.93
C ILE A 705 1.96 -22.96 12.97
N MET A 706 1.08 -23.01 11.98
CA MET A 706 -0.07 -22.13 11.83
C MET A 706 -1.07 -22.26 12.99
N VAL A 707 -1.19 -23.45 13.56
CA VAL A 707 -2.10 -23.75 14.66
C VAL A 707 -1.37 -23.91 15.98
N SER A 708 -0.07 -23.66 16.01
CA SER A 708 0.72 -23.64 17.23
C SER A 708 0.57 -22.31 17.97
N ASP A 709 0.80 -22.32 19.28
CA ASP A 709 0.69 -21.12 20.10
C ASP A 709 1.77 -20.09 19.78
N TRP A 710 1.38 -18.83 19.78
CA TRP A 710 2.31 -17.69 19.71
C TRP A 710 3.22 -17.70 20.93
N PRO A 711 4.55 -17.48 20.75
CA PRO A 711 5.46 -17.48 21.87
C PRO A 711 5.17 -16.32 22.83
N VAL A 712 5.37 -16.57 24.11
CA VAL A 712 5.19 -15.59 25.17
C VAL A 712 6.52 -15.33 25.90
N PHE A 713 6.65 -14.16 26.48
CA PHE A 713 7.81 -13.83 27.34
C PHE A 713 7.79 -14.70 28.59
N GLU A 714 8.90 -15.36 28.89
CA GLU A 714 9.08 -16.23 30.05
C GLU A 714 10.13 -15.64 30.99
N GLU A 715 9.80 -15.30 32.24
CA GLU A 715 10.76 -14.73 33.20
C GLU A 715 11.95 -15.66 33.47
N ALA A 716 11.76 -16.97 33.34
CA ALA A 716 12.81 -17.96 33.52
C ALA A 716 13.97 -17.84 32.50
N PHE A 717 13.74 -17.16 31.36
CA PHE A 717 14.74 -16.92 30.33
C PHE A 717 15.21 -15.47 30.25
N ASP A 718 15.07 -14.68 31.31
CA ASP A 718 15.57 -13.29 31.40
C ASP A 718 16.94 -13.25 32.11
N PHE A 719 18.03 -13.38 31.34
CA PHE A 719 19.39 -13.49 31.82
C PHE A 719 20.23 -12.22 31.54
N LYS A 720 19.89 -11.12 32.18
CA LYS A 720 20.51 -9.81 31.92
C LYS A 720 22.00 -9.75 32.27
N ALA A 721 22.47 -10.51 33.23
CA ALA A 721 23.90 -10.58 33.59
C ALA A 721 24.69 -11.19 32.43
N GLU A 722 24.26 -12.33 31.92
CA GLU A 722 24.89 -13.03 30.80
C GLU A 722 24.76 -12.27 29.48
N GLU A 723 23.69 -11.48 29.29
CA GLU A 723 23.62 -10.55 28.15
C GLU A 723 24.77 -9.54 28.17
N ASN A 724 25.07 -8.94 29.32
CA ASN A 724 26.17 -7.99 29.46
C ASN A 724 27.53 -8.64 29.25
N GLU A 725 27.74 -9.83 29.79
CA GLU A 725 29.00 -10.60 29.63
C GLU A 725 29.26 -10.88 28.14
N VAL A 726 28.30 -11.39 27.42
CA VAL A 726 28.48 -11.74 26.00
C VAL A 726 28.62 -10.48 25.12
N GLU A 727 27.97 -9.37 25.46
CA GLU A 727 28.17 -8.11 24.73
C GLU A 727 29.61 -7.56 24.90
N ILE A 728 30.22 -7.72 26.05
CA ILE A 728 31.67 -7.40 26.26
C ILE A 728 32.51 -8.26 25.29
N ILE A 729 32.26 -9.56 25.21
CA ILE A 729 32.97 -10.49 24.33
C ILE A 729 32.79 -10.11 22.86
N LYS A 730 31.56 -9.87 22.45
CA LYS A 730 31.19 -9.46 21.06
C LYS A 730 31.93 -8.16 20.69
N ASN A 731 31.93 -7.19 21.60
CA ASN A 731 32.59 -5.93 21.39
C ASN A 731 34.10 -6.12 21.22
N ALA A 732 34.73 -6.93 22.09
CA ALA A 732 36.14 -7.29 21.97
C ALA A 732 36.49 -7.96 20.64
N VAL A 733 35.70 -8.97 20.24
CA VAL A 733 35.89 -9.69 18.97
C VAL A 733 35.69 -8.76 17.76
N ARG A 734 34.68 -7.87 17.77
CA ARG A 734 34.49 -6.87 16.72
C ARG A 734 35.71 -5.95 16.60
N ASN A 735 36.22 -5.45 17.68
CA ASN A 735 37.38 -4.57 17.70
C ASN A 735 38.67 -5.29 17.23
N ILE A 736 38.87 -6.54 17.63
CA ILE A 736 39.96 -7.38 17.12
C ILE A 736 39.85 -7.54 15.60
N ARG A 737 38.64 -7.87 15.08
CA ARG A 737 38.41 -8.03 13.66
C ARG A 737 38.64 -6.74 12.87
N ASN A 738 38.19 -5.61 13.39
CA ASN A 738 38.41 -4.29 12.78
C ASN A 738 39.92 -3.96 12.74
N LEU A 739 40.63 -4.12 13.87
CA LEU A 739 42.08 -3.90 13.93
C LEU A 739 42.83 -4.77 12.92
N ARG A 740 42.45 -6.04 12.79
CA ARG A 740 43.01 -6.98 11.81
C ARG A 740 42.69 -6.56 10.37
N ALA A 741 41.46 -6.11 10.12
CA ALA A 741 41.01 -5.64 8.80
C ALA A 741 41.76 -4.39 8.36
N ASP A 742 41.96 -3.41 9.26
CA ASP A 742 42.71 -2.20 9.01
C ASP A 742 44.16 -2.49 8.64
N MET A 743 44.71 -3.60 9.20
CA MET A 743 46.06 -4.08 8.93
C MET A 743 46.15 -5.10 7.79
N ASN A 744 45.01 -5.39 7.11
CA ASN A 744 44.91 -6.40 6.03
C ASN A 744 45.42 -7.79 6.46
N VAL A 745 45.17 -8.20 7.71
CA VAL A 745 45.53 -9.51 8.23
C VAL A 745 44.47 -10.55 7.83
N PRO A 746 44.83 -11.60 7.09
CA PRO A 746 43.87 -12.62 6.71
C PRO A 746 43.40 -13.45 7.91
N PRO A 747 42.16 -13.98 7.89
CA PRO A 747 41.60 -14.83 8.94
C PRO A 747 42.48 -16.06 9.27
N SER A 748 43.17 -16.63 8.31
CA SER A 748 44.05 -17.79 8.47
C SER A 748 45.29 -17.53 9.28
N LYS A 749 45.72 -16.25 9.44
CA LYS A 749 46.87 -15.87 10.25
C LYS A 749 46.42 -15.61 11.68
N LYS A 750 46.68 -16.53 12.58
CA LYS A 750 46.39 -16.38 14.03
C LYS A 750 47.45 -15.55 14.73
N ALA A 751 47.06 -14.88 15.80
CA ALA A 751 47.96 -14.07 16.62
C ALA A 751 47.55 -14.14 18.10
N SER A 752 48.50 -13.95 19.00
CA SER A 752 48.23 -13.87 20.43
C SER A 752 47.41 -12.62 20.77
N VAL A 753 46.45 -12.75 21.67
CA VAL A 753 45.58 -11.66 22.15
C VAL A 753 45.83 -11.47 23.65
N TYR A 754 46.18 -10.28 24.03
CA TYR A 754 46.35 -9.90 25.45
C TYR A 754 45.19 -8.98 25.83
N VAL A 755 44.41 -9.35 26.84
CA VAL A 755 43.36 -8.54 27.41
C VAL A 755 43.83 -7.98 28.74
N VAL A 756 43.88 -6.68 28.84
CA VAL A 756 44.32 -5.96 30.05
C VAL A 756 43.10 -5.25 30.65
N SER A 757 42.77 -5.59 31.89
CA SER A 757 41.69 -4.94 32.63
C SER A 757 42.03 -4.90 34.12
N GLU A 758 41.85 -3.77 34.78
CA GLU A 758 41.99 -3.64 36.21
C GLU A 758 40.89 -4.35 36.99
N LYS A 759 39.69 -4.50 36.35
CA LYS A 759 38.51 -5.12 36.96
C LYS A 759 38.61 -6.64 36.91
N GLU A 760 38.54 -7.29 38.07
CA GLU A 760 38.61 -8.74 38.22
C GLU A 760 37.41 -9.43 37.52
N GLU A 761 36.23 -8.88 37.66
CA GLU A 761 35.00 -9.36 37.02
C GLU A 761 35.12 -9.41 35.49
N VAL A 762 35.70 -8.39 34.90
CA VAL A 762 35.94 -8.32 33.44
C VAL A 762 36.99 -9.35 33.02
N ARG A 763 38.06 -9.49 33.76
CA ARG A 763 39.08 -10.51 33.48
C ARG A 763 38.48 -11.90 33.52
N LYS A 764 37.61 -12.22 34.49
CA LYS A 764 36.95 -13.50 34.60
C LYS A 764 36.10 -13.79 33.35
N VAL A 765 35.34 -12.82 32.86
CA VAL A 765 34.55 -12.96 31.63
C VAL A 765 35.45 -13.37 30.46
N PHE A 766 36.61 -12.73 30.31
CA PHE A 766 37.55 -13.05 29.23
C PHE A 766 38.23 -14.42 29.43
N GLU A 767 38.50 -14.81 30.65
CA GLU A 767 39.09 -16.11 30.97
C GLU A 767 38.14 -17.26 30.64
N ASP A 768 36.88 -17.12 31.02
CA ASP A 768 35.83 -18.11 30.77
C ASP A 768 35.45 -18.19 29.27
N SER A 769 35.76 -17.15 28.50
CA SER A 769 35.38 -17.01 27.09
C SER A 769 36.55 -17.17 26.10
N ARG A 770 37.72 -17.67 26.55
CA ARG A 770 38.92 -17.82 25.69
C ARG A 770 38.66 -18.59 24.40
N VAL A 771 37.76 -19.57 24.40
CA VAL A 771 37.41 -20.39 23.25
C VAL A 771 36.79 -19.54 22.12
N PHE A 772 36.07 -18.49 22.46
CA PHE A 772 35.42 -17.61 21.45
C PHE A 772 36.45 -16.74 20.74
N PHE A 773 37.50 -16.32 21.42
CA PHE A 773 38.59 -15.55 20.80
C PHE A 773 39.43 -16.43 19.85
N ALA A 774 39.61 -17.71 20.18
CA ALA A 774 40.29 -18.64 19.30
C ALA A 774 39.56 -18.86 17.98
N THR A 775 38.22 -18.91 18.02
CA THR A 775 37.36 -19.15 16.85
C THR A 775 36.97 -17.86 16.15
N LEU A 776 36.46 -16.90 16.88
CA LEU A 776 35.86 -15.66 16.32
C LEU A 776 36.86 -14.52 16.19
N GLY A 777 37.84 -14.44 17.07
CA GLY A 777 38.92 -13.42 17.08
C GLY A 777 40.17 -13.85 16.33
N TYR A 778 40.22 -15.10 15.84
CA TYR A 778 41.41 -15.69 15.21
C TYR A 778 42.65 -15.64 16.11
N ALA A 779 42.45 -15.82 17.42
CA ALA A 779 43.53 -15.85 18.40
C ALA A 779 44.26 -17.20 18.36
N SER A 780 45.59 -17.20 18.45
CA SER A 780 46.42 -18.38 18.73
C SER A 780 46.43 -18.70 20.21
N GLU A 781 46.56 -17.68 21.05
CA GLU A 781 46.51 -17.75 22.51
C GLU A 781 45.81 -16.52 23.05
N VAL A 782 45.22 -16.63 24.24
CA VAL A 782 44.56 -15.53 24.93
C VAL A 782 45.15 -15.40 26.33
N HIS A 783 45.72 -14.23 26.59
CA HIS A 783 46.32 -13.89 27.89
C HIS A 783 45.44 -12.80 28.54
N VAL A 784 45.01 -13.03 29.77
CA VAL A 784 44.18 -12.08 30.52
C VAL A 784 44.99 -11.63 31.75
N GLN A 785 45.17 -10.33 31.92
CA GLN A 785 46.02 -9.78 32.96
C GLN A 785 45.54 -8.40 33.45
N ALA A 786 46.08 -7.99 34.62
CA ALA A 786 45.65 -6.75 35.26
C ALA A 786 46.35 -5.49 34.70
N ASP A 787 47.53 -5.66 34.17
CA ASP A 787 48.37 -4.57 33.68
C ASP A 787 49.08 -4.95 32.36
N LYS A 788 49.88 -4.04 31.81
CA LYS A 788 50.59 -4.21 30.53
C LYS A 788 51.91 -5.02 30.66
N ALA A 789 52.18 -5.64 31.78
CA ALA A 789 53.46 -6.33 32.01
C ALA A 789 53.68 -7.47 31.00
N GLY A 790 54.86 -7.53 30.39
CA GLY A 790 55.23 -8.57 29.41
C GLY A 790 54.64 -8.38 27.99
N ILE A 791 53.90 -7.31 27.73
CA ILE A 791 53.40 -6.99 26.38
C ILE A 791 54.44 -6.12 25.67
N ALA A 792 54.80 -6.49 24.44
CA ALA A 792 55.80 -5.75 23.65
C ALA A 792 55.32 -4.30 23.37
N ASP A 793 56.28 -3.34 23.35
CA ASP A 793 55.95 -1.93 23.14
C ASP A 793 55.38 -1.62 21.75
N ASP A 794 55.66 -2.46 20.75
CA ASP A 794 55.16 -2.34 19.38
C ASP A 794 53.83 -3.05 19.20
N ALA A 795 53.25 -3.66 20.24
CA ALA A 795 51.96 -4.29 20.15
C ALA A 795 50.84 -3.28 19.76
N VAL A 796 50.06 -3.62 18.76
CA VAL A 796 48.90 -2.82 18.40
C VAL A 796 47.78 -3.01 19.39
N SER A 797 47.02 -1.96 19.68
CA SER A 797 45.96 -2.03 20.66
C SER A 797 44.65 -1.46 20.19
N THR A 798 43.56 -1.94 20.78
CA THR A 798 42.22 -1.38 20.67
C THR A 798 41.61 -1.28 22.07
N VAL A 799 40.84 -0.20 22.28
CA VAL A 799 40.20 0.07 23.58
C VAL A 799 38.74 -0.32 23.51
N ILE A 800 38.28 -1.06 24.47
CA ILE A 800 36.88 -1.40 24.69
C ILE A 800 36.46 -0.91 26.08
N PRO A 801 35.17 -0.86 26.41
CA PRO A 801 34.76 -0.55 27.78
C PRO A 801 35.42 -1.49 28.79
N ASP A 802 36.06 -0.90 29.79
CA ASP A 802 36.73 -1.56 30.93
C ASP A 802 37.92 -2.48 30.59
N ALA A 803 38.44 -2.48 29.33
CA ALA A 803 39.62 -3.26 28.96
C ALA A 803 40.38 -2.66 27.77
N VAL A 804 41.64 -3.02 27.65
CA VAL A 804 42.47 -2.74 26.47
C VAL A 804 42.95 -4.06 25.90
N ILE A 805 42.79 -4.23 24.61
CA ILE A 805 43.24 -5.44 23.92
C ILE A 805 44.48 -5.12 23.12
N TYR A 806 45.54 -5.96 23.31
CA TYR A 806 46.79 -5.84 22.58
C TYR A 806 47.05 -7.09 21.74
N MET A 807 47.65 -6.89 20.57
CA MET A 807 48.11 -7.95 19.69
C MET A 807 49.54 -7.66 19.23
N PRO A 808 50.50 -8.62 19.34
CA PRO A 808 51.88 -8.41 18.91
C PRO A 808 51.93 -8.10 17.41
N PHE A 809 52.56 -7.00 17.05
CA PHE A 809 52.66 -6.57 15.68
C PHE A 809 53.37 -7.60 14.76
N ALA A 810 54.43 -8.23 15.23
CA ALA A 810 55.18 -9.24 14.51
C ALA A 810 54.37 -10.50 14.17
N GLU A 811 53.33 -10.82 14.97
CA GLU A 811 52.45 -11.94 14.70
C GLU A 811 51.34 -11.59 13.66
N LEU A 812 50.99 -10.32 13.57
CA LEU A 812 49.95 -9.86 12.63
C LEU A 812 50.46 -9.65 11.20
N VAL A 813 51.65 -9.09 11.08
CA VAL A 813 52.23 -8.67 9.79
C VAL A 813 53.52 -9.46 9.53
N ASP A 814 53.68 -9.96 8.33
CA ASP A 814 54.98 -10.43 7.83
C ASP A 814 55.75 -9.18 7.43
N VAL A 815 56.59 -8.70 8.33
CA VAL A 815 57.25 -7.39 8.19
C VAL A 815 58.03 -7.31 6.89
N GLU A 816 58.73 -8.38 6.48
CA GLU A 816 59.49 -8.40 5.24
C GLU A 816 58.56 -8.28 3.99
N LYS A 817 57.47 -9.05 4.00
CA LYS A 817 56.48 -8.97 2.88
C LYS A 817 55.76 -7.64 2.87
N GLU A 818 55.42 -7.10 4.04
CA GLU A 818 54.75 -5.80 4.12
C GLU A 818 55.67 -4.66 3.68
N ILE A 819 56.92 -4.69 4.05
CA ILE A 819 57.92 -3.76 3.53
C ILE A 819 57.99 -3.86 2.02
N ALA A 820 58.11 -5.06 1.48
CA ALA A 820 58.13 -5.29 0.03
C ALA A 820 56.86 -4.81 -0.70
N ARG A 821 55.70 -5.03 -0.09
CA ARG A 821 54.42 -4.52 -0.60
C ARG A 821 54.36 -3.00 -0.61
N LEU A 822 54.71 -2.38 0.51
CA LEU A 822 54.71 -0.92 0.65
C LEU A 822 55.76 -0.27 -0.24
N GLU A 823 56.91 -0.87 -0.45
CA GLU A 823 57.91 -0.39 -1.42
C GLU A 823 57.38 -0.43 -2.87
N LYS A 824 56.67 -1.48 -3.23
CA LYS A 824 55.99 -1.61 -4.51
C LYS A 824 54.91 -0.57 -4.69
N GLU A 825 54.11 -0.32 -3.64
CA GLU A 825 53.09 0.70 -3.61
C GLU A 825 53.66 2.12 -3.66
N ALA A 826 54.71 2.40 -2.92
CA ALA A 826 55.44 3.68 -3.00
C ALA A 826 55.92 3.97 -4.40
N LYS A 827 56.49 2.96 -5.07
CA LYS A 827 56.95 3.09 -6.47
C LYS A 827 55.76 3.28 -7.43
N ARG A 828 54.64 2.64 -7.22
CA ARG A 828 53.43 2.86 -8.00
C ARG A 828 52.91 4.31 -7.85
N LEU A 829 52.79 4.76 -6.58
CA LEU A 829 52.33 6.12 -6.28
C LEU A 829 53.26 7.19 -6.82
N GLU A 830 54.59 6.99 -6.74
CA GLU A 830 55.57 7.86 -7.37
C GLU A 830 55.36 7.97 -8.87
N GLY A 831 55.04 6.87 -9.53
CA GLY A 831 54.69 6.84 -10.96
C GLY A 831 53.43 7.64 -11.29
N GLU A 832 52.38 7.48 -10.51
CA GLU A 832 51.11 8.19 -10.69
C GLU A 832 51.24 9.70 -10.37
N ILE A 833 52.02 10.07 -9.32
CA ILE A 833 52.35 11.48 -9.03
C ILE A 833 53.09 12.12 -10.21
N LYS A 834 54.14 11.47 -10.70
CA LYS A 834 54.89 11.96 -11.86
C LYS A 834 54.04 12.13 -13.10
N ARG A 835 53.09 11.19 -13.31
CA ARG A 835 52.11 11.26 -14.43
C ARG A 835 51.16 12.44 -14.27
N ALA A 836 50.55 12.60 -13.08
CA ALA A 836 49.63 13.71 -12.81
C ALA A 836 50.33 15.07 -12.88
N GLN A 837 51.56 15.17 -12.33
CA GLN A 837 52.42 16.36 -12.43
C GLN A 837 52.79 16.67 -13.89
N GLY A 838 53.16 15.65 -14.70
CA GLY A 838 53.44 15.79 -16.14
C GLY A 838 52.22 16.25 -16.92
N MET A 839 51.02 15.80 -16.60
CA MET A 839 49.78 16.29 -17.22
C MET A 839 49.48 17.73 -16.82
N LEU A 840 49.64 18.09 -15.55
CA LEU A 840 49.41 19.43 -15.03
C LEU A 840 50.50 20.44 -15.41
N SER A 841 51.71 20.00 -15.83
CA SER A 841 52.75 20.89 -16.38
C SER A 841 52.72 21.04 -17.90
N ASN A 842 51.80 20.31 -18.56
CA ASN A 842 51.66 20.43 -20.03
C ASN A 842 50.68 21.57 -20.37
N GLU A 843 51.25 22.68 -20.87
CA GLU A 843 50.51 23.87 -21.28
C GLU A 843 49.38 23.58 -22.29
N LYS A 844 49.58 22.61 -23.19
CA LYS A 844 48.55 22.18 -24.15
C LYS A 844 47.38 21.45 -23.51
N PHE A 845 47.63 20.76 -22.39
CA PHE A 845 46.57 20.12 -21.63
C PHE A 845 45.78 21.16 -20.82
N ILE A 846 46.47 22.05 -20.11
CA ILE A 846 45.83 23.08 -19.29
C ILE A 846 44.97 24.05 -20.12
N SER A 847 45.47 24.42 -21.30
CA SER A 847 44.77 25.39 -22.19
C SER A 847 43.64 24.83 -23.05
N LYS A 848 43.61 23.49 -23.26
CA LYS A 848 42.60 22.84 -24.15
C LYS A 848 41.65 21.89 -23.45
N ALA A 849 41.96 21.41 -22.24
CA ALA A 849 41.07 20.50 -21.52
C ALA A 849 39.95 21.27 -20.78
N PRO A 850 38.75 20.67 -20.65
CA PRO A 850 37.69 21.24 -19.82
C PRO A 850 38.18 21.47 -18.39
N ALA A 851 37.79 22.58 -17.75
CA ALA A 851 38.20 22.94 -16.38
C ALA A 851 37.96 21.81 -15.36
N ALA A 852 36.85 21.07 -15.51
CA ALA A 852 36.54 19.92 -14.68
C ALA A 852 37.56 18.76 -14.78
N LYS A 853 38.21 18.58 -15.95
CA LYS A 853 39.26 17.56 -16.13
C LYS A 853 40.58 17.98 -15.50
N VAL A 854 40.89 19.26 -15.55
CA VAL A 854 42.11 19.82 -14.94
C VAL A 854 41.97 19.74 -13.41
N GLU A 855 40.78 20.05 -12.87
CA GLU A 855 40.53 19.97 -11.43
C GLU A 855 40.55 18.50 -10.94
N ALA A 856 39.95 17.57 -11.68
CA ALA A 856 40.03 16.14 -11.34
C ALA A 856 41.48 15.61 -11.32
N GLU A 857 42.42 16.13 -12.18
CA GLU A 857 43.83 15.72 -12.13
C GLU A 857 44.59 16.38 -10.97
N LYS A 858 44.18 17.57 -10.51
CA LYS A 858 44.74 18.19 -9.29
C LYS A 858 44.29 17.40 -8.06
N GLU A 859 43.01 17.05 -7.95
CA GLU A 859 42.51 16.21 -6.86
C GLU A 859 43.20 14.85 -6.79
N LYS A 860 43.48 14.22 -7.92
CA LYS A 860 44.24 12.98 -8.01
C LYS A 860 45.69 13.18 -7.54
N LEU A 861 46.33 14.27 -7.95
CA LEU A 861 47.68 14.56 -7.51
C LEU A 861 47.76 14.75 -6.00
N GLU A 862 46.82 15.50 -5.42
CA GLU A 862 46.72 15.71 -3.99
C GLU A 862 46.53 14.41 -3.23
N LYS A 863 45.54 13.59 -3.72
CA LYS A 863 45.26 12.27 -3.18
C LYS A 863 46.45 11.34 -3.22
N TYR A 864 47.14 11.22 -4.35
CA TYR A 864 48.31 10.35 -4.49
C TYR A 864 49.47 10.83 -3.66
N THR A 865 49.68 12.16 -3.53
CA THR A 865 50.69 12.75 -2.66
C THR A 865 50.43 12.44 -1.19
N SER A 866 49.19 12.57 -0.74
CA SER A 866 48.79 12.21 0.62
C SER A 866 49.01 10.71 0.88
N MET A 867 48.59 9.85 -0.05
CA MET A 867 48.80 8.40 0.05
C MET A 867 50.30 8.03 0.08
N ALA A 868 51.13 8.68 -0.74
CA ALA A 868 52.58 8.46 -0.76
C ALA A 868 53.23 8.85 0.56
N ALA A 869 52.81 9.96 1.18
CA ALA A 869 53.28 10.37 2.48
C ALA A 869 52.93 9.34 3.56
N GLN A 870 51.72 8.83 3.59
CA GLN A 870 51.30 7.77 4.52
C GLN A 870 52.09 6.48 4.32
N VAL A 871 52.31 6.06 3.08
CA VAL A 871 53.11 4.87 2.75
C VAL A 871 54.58 5.07 3.21
N ALA A 872 55.16 6.25 2.98
CA ALA A 872 56.52 6.56 3.40
C ALA A 872 56.69 6.58 4.94
N GLU A 873 55.72 7.17 5.63
CA GLU A 873 55.70 7.15 7.11
C GLU A 873 55.63 5.71 7.64
N ARG A 874 54.75 4.89 7.06
CA ARG A 874 54.57 3.48 7.42
C ARG A 874 55.83 2.66 7.16
N LEU A 875 56.49 2.86 6.02
CA LEU A 875 57.79 2.25 5.72
C LEU A 875 58.88 2.65 6.71
N SER A 876 58.91 3.91 7.12
CA SER A 876 59.86 4.40 8.13
C SER A 876 59.64 3.75 9.50
N GLN A 877 58.41 3.50 9.89
CA GLN A 877 58.05 2.79 11.14
C GLN A 877 58.45 1.32 11.09
N LEU A 878 58.28 0.63 9.95
CA LEU A 878 58.56 -0.79 9.79
C LEU A 878 60.06 -1.10 9.59
N LYS A 879 60.87 -0.14 9.18
CA LYS A 879 62.32 -0.29 8.98
C LYS A 879 63.16 0.14 10.20
N LYS A 880 62.50 0.67 11.25
CA LYS A 880 63.13 0.92 12.57
C LYS A 880 63.12 -0.34 13.37
#